data_62f3e57f42f3db2126df749bf7c982cd
#
_entry.id   62f3e57f42f3db2126df749bf7c982cd
#
_cell.length_a   1.000
_cell.length_b   1.000
_cell.length_c   1.000
_cell.angle_alpha   90.00
_cell.angle_beta   90.00
_cell.angle_gamma   90.00
#
_symmetry.space_group_name_H-M   'P 1'
#
loop_
_entity.id
_entity.type
_entity.pdbx_description
1 polymer ?
#
loop_
_entity_poly.entity_id
_entity_poly.type
_entity_poly.pdbx_seq_one_letter_code
_entity_poly.pdbx_strand_id
1 'polypeptide(L)'
;MFARLAKNTTLTAMKKLTLILLALVLLPWSAHAELTEAQAGRIARSVGSLIGQLHFRKSPLDDTLSEFHLKNYLDALDFGHMIFLAKDIEEFNTKYATRLDNEVRFGRMKPATEIYERFLTRLEERQKDVSKILAGKLDFTKQEKFNPIRAKLAWPKTEAEARELWRQRIKFELMSDQLTHSPKGTKPDAKKLKEAYAKIDRRYKRLLKNMKDNDMEAIMDLYLSAMTRAYDPHSDFMSPHEVENFKINMKDMQLSGIGAVLRVDDGYTTIVRIMQGGPAARSKLIHAGDKVVGVQNPGDKETTDLLDMTIDKVVQLIRGKKGTDVKLTIIPNGQDERKVITITRDIVKLEESLAKAYIIERKRDGKMEKLGVINLPGFYPKCAEHCRVLLESLKAEKVDGVVLDLRRNGGGILQEAIDLTGLFIETGPVVQVRERRIVEREVVHRDKNEEITYNGPLIVAVSHFSASASEIVAAALQDYGRAIIVGGKTTHGKGTVQQLLPLNRRFVQGLGEDDEVWLKTTVSKFYRINGATTQLDGVTPDIVLPSIWDYMGKSEGELPRALEADKMKTADYKKLNRVEAFFTSLQKASDKRTGTVQDYKYIRADIKRARDRKENPSVSINEAARRKERADNKARIEARNKERADRKQPAEKYFEQTVKGATANQPLKKLDPPKPKKENADPDAIPEDDSNTFTLDPELRETLQILSDFVKLSNKFVGQLEKK
;
A
#
# COMPACT_ATOMS: atom_id res chain seq x y z
N MET A 1 -44.59 -62.42 35.95
CA MET A 1 -44.59 -62.29 34.51
C MET A 1 -44.36 -60.84 34.04
N PHE A 2 -44.49 -59.89 34.90
CA PHE A 2 -44.29 -58.44 34.56
C PHE A 2 -42.85 -57.89 34.67
N ALA A 3 -41.89 -58.61 35.27
CA ALA A 3 -40.54 -58.17 35.46
C ALA A 3 -39.55 -58.46 34.28
N ARG A 4 -39.99 -59.25 33.29
CA ARG A 4 -39.16 -59.58 32.09
C ARG A 4 -39.44 -58.69 30.84
N LEU A 5 -40.54 -57.98 30.84
CA LEU A 5 -40.89 -57.06 29.73
C LEU A 5 -40.28 -55.69 29.87
N ALA A 6 -39.96 -55.22 31.09
CA ALA A 6 -39.37 -53.90 31.32
C ALA A 6 -37.86 -53.80 31.00
N LYS A 7 -37.13 -54.96 31.01
CA LYS A 7 -35.68 -54.97 30.68
C LYS A 7 -35.37 -54.95 29.18
N ASN A 8 -36.30 -55.43 28.32
CA ASN A 8 -36.04 -55.44 26.87
C ASN A 8 -36.41 -54.12 26.15
N THR A 9 -37.29 -53.33 26.73
CA THR A 9 -37.68 -52.00 26.18
C THR A 9 -36.63 -50.93 26.48
N THR A 10 -35.97 -51.00 27.63
CA THR A 10 -34.89 -50.04 27.98
C THR A 10 -33.60 -50.29 27.23
N LEU A 11 -33.26 -51.56 26.91
CA LEU A 11 -32.05 -51.90 26.13
C LEU A 11 -32.16 -51.52 24.64
N THR A 12 -33.40 -51.57 24.07
CA THR A 12 -33.65 -51.20 22.67
C THR A 12 -33.73 -49.66 22.52
N ALA A 13 -34.24 -48.97 23.52
CA ALA A 13 -34.27 -47.50 23.58
C ALA A 13 -32.85 -46.92 23.75
N MET A 14 -32.03 -47.52 24.62
CA MET A 14 -30.62 -47.10 24.77
C MET A 14 -29.78 -47.37 23.54
N LYS A 15 -29.95 -48.50 22.85
CA LYS A 15 -29.25 -48.78 21.59
C LYS A 15 -29.68 -47.85 20.44
N LYS A 16 -30.93 -47.43 20.37
CA LYS A 16 -31.39 -46.40 19.41
C LYS A 16 -30.89 -45.00 19.77
N LEU A 17 -30.82 -44.64 21.06
CA LEU A 17 -30.23 -43.35 21.49
C LEU A 17 -28.72 -43.29 21.26
N THR A 18 -28.00 -44.41 21.47
CA THR A 18 -26.56 -44.47 21.18
C THR A 18 -26.25 -44.45 19.68
N LEU A 19 -27.10 -45.02 18.83
CA LEU A 19 -26.98 -44.93 17.38
C LEU A 19 -27.33 -43.53 16.85
N ILE A 20 -28.26 -42.77 17.47
CA ILE A 20 -28.58 -41.40 17.12
C ILE A 20 -27.49 -40.45 17.63
N LEU A 21 -26.88 -40.71 18.78
CA LEU A 21 -25.70 -39.92 19.26
C LEU A 21 -24.42 -40.24 18.43
N LEU A 22 -24.26 -41.47 17.93
CA LEU A 22 -23.13 -41.79 17.03
C LEU A 22 -23.32 -41.22 15.61
N ALA A 23 -24.57 -41.06 15.15
CA ALA A 23 -24.86 -40.40 13.87
C ALA A 23 -24.73 -38.85 13.93
N LEU A 24 -24.84 -38.23 15.13
CA LEU A 24 -24.62 -36.79 15.34
C LEU A 24 -23.14 -36.44 15.48
N VAL A 25 -22.25 -37.41 15.73
CA VAL A 25 -20.78 -37.19 15.81
C VAL A 25 -20.08 -37.35 14.44
N LEU A 26 -20.82 -37.79 13.42
CA LEU A 26 -20.34 -37.94 12.03
C LEU A 26 -20.85 -36.85 11.09
N LEU A 27 -21.29 -35.71 11.61
CA LEU A 27 -21.40 -34.50 10.77
C LEU A 27 -19.97 -34.08 10.41
N PRO A 28 -19.61 -34.08 9.12
CA PRO A 28 -18.31 -33.56 8.74
C PRO A 28 -18.24 -32.11 9.20
N TRP A 29 -17.15 -31.75 9.85
CA TRP A 29 -16.78 -30.35 10.03
C TRP A 29 -16.95 -29.67 8.67
N SER A 30 -17.73 -28.60 8.65
CA SER A 30 -18.10 -27.85 7.47
C SER A 30 -16.83 -27.56 6.66
N ALA A 31 -16.59 -28.33 5.61
CA ALA A 31 -15.88 -27.79 4.47
C ALA A 31 -16.63 -26.50 4.09
N HIS A 32 -15.96 -25.37 4.05
CA HIS A 32 -16.56 -24.15 3.49
C HIS A 32 -17.13 -24.55 2.14
N ALA A 33 -18.46 -24.48 2.00
CA ALA A 33 -19.09 -24.82 0.74
C ALA A 33 -18.63 -23.78 -0.28
N GLU A 34 -18.03 -24.23 -1.37
CA GLU A 34 -17.59 -23.35 -2.46
C GLU A 34 -18.77 -22.47 -2.91
N LEU A 35 -18.49 -21.18 -3.11
CA LEU A 35 -19.48 -20.22 -3.55
C LEU A 35 -20.04 -20.63 -4.91
N THR A 36 -21.34 -20.83 -4.98
CA THR A 36 -22.02 -21.14 -6.26
C THR A 36 -22.20 -19.89 -7.12
N GLU A 37 -22.27 -20.04 -8.45
CA GLU A 37 -22.55 -18.95 -9.37
C GLU A 37 -23.87 -18.19 -9.01
N ALA A 38 -24.88 -18.91 -8.56
CA ALA A 38 -26.14 -18.32 -8.11
C ALA A 38 -26.00 -17.47 -6.84
N GLN A 39 -25.13 -17.86 -5.92
CA GLN A 39 -24.81 -17.06 -4.72
C GLN A 39 -23.98 -15.82 -5.10
N ALA A 40 -22.94 -15.97 -5.91
CA ALA A 40 -22.15 -14.87 -6.45
C ALA A 40 -23.05 -13.84 -7.18
N GLY A 41 -24.01 -14.31 -7.97
CA GLY A 41 -24.98 -13.45 -8.65
C GLY A 41 -25.88 -12.66 -7.68
N ARG A 42 -26.30 -13.25 -6.55
CA ARG A 42 -27.07 -12.52 -5.53
C ARG A 42 -26.23 -11.43 -4.85
N ILE A 43 -24.95 -11.73 -4.57
CA ILE A 43 -24.00 -10.74 -4.04
C ILE A 43 -23.82 -9.60 -5.05
N ALA A 44 -23.58 -9.92 -6.32
CA ALA A 44 -23.40 -8.95 -7.39
C ALA A 44 -24.60 -8.00 -7.51
N ARG A 45 -25.84 -8.54 -7.50
CA ARG A 45 -27.07 -7.74 -7.51
C ARG A 45 -27.14 -6.79 -6.31
N SER A 46 -26.84 -7.27 -5.11
CA SER A 46 -26.88 -6.47 -3.89
C SER A 46 -25.86 -5.34 -3.91
N VAL A 47 -24.62 -5.65 -4.31
CA VAL A 47 -23.54 -4.66 -4.45
C VAL A 47 -23.89 -3.60 -5.51
N GLY A 48 -24.37 -4.03 -6.69
CA GLY A 48 -24.76 -3.11 -7.77
C GLY A 48 -25.91 -2.19 -7.37
N SER A 49 -26.92 -2.71 -6.63
CA SER A 49 -28.01 -1.90 -6.10
C SER A 49 -27.55 -0.90 -5.04
N LEU A 50 -26.71 -1.34 -4.09
CA LEU A 50 -26.24 -0.50 -2.99
C LEU A 50 -25.30 0.61 -3.47
N ILE A 51 -24.36 0.30 -4.36
CA ILE A 51 -23.43 1.33 -4.85
C ILE A 51 -24.15 2.41 -5.64
N GLY A 52 -25.11 2.05 -6.49
CA GLY A 52 -25.93 3.02 -7.25
C GLY A 52 -26.71 3.99 -6.36
N GLN A 53 -27.14 3.55 -5.18
CA GLN A 53 -27.89 4.37 -4.23
C GLN A 53 -27.01 5.19 -3.30
N LEU A 54 -25.87 4.63 -2.86
CA LEU A 54 -25.05 5.21 -1.79
C LEU A 54 -23.87 6.01 -2.29
N HIS A 55 -23.36 5.69 -3.49
CA HIS A 55 -22.23 6.39 -4.07
C HIS A 55 -22.52 7.87 -4.30
N PHE A 56 -21.52 8.72 -4.10
CA PHE A 56 -21.63 10.18 -4.23
C PHE A 56 -22.17 10.64 -5.59
N ARG A 57 -21.87 9.94 -6.68
CA ARG A 57 -22.41 10.25 -8.03
C ARG A 57 -23.92 10.05 -8.13
N LYS A 58 -24.51 9.18 -7.28
CA LYS A 58 -25.96 8.80 -7.37
C LYS A 58 -26.37 8.40 -8.78
N SER A 59 -25.51 7.74 -9.48
CA SER A 59 -25.78 7.21 -10.81
C SER A 59 -26.20 5.75 -10.65
N PRO A 60 -27.35 5.35 -11.19
CA PRO A 60 -27.65 3.92 -11.29
C PRO A 60 -26.60 3.25 -12.17
N LEU A 61 -26.40 1.96 -11.98
CA LEU A 61 -25.58 1.19 -12.90
C LEU A 61 -26.28 1.18 -14.27
N ASP A 62 -25.66 1.80 -15.26
CA ASP A 62 -26.17 2.04 -16.61
C ASP A 62 -25.16 1.59 -17.68
N ASP A 63 -25.51 1.78 -18.96
CA ASP A 63 -24.65 1.42 -20.09
C ASP A 63 -23.26 2.06 -20.02
N THR A 64 -23.18 3.33 -19.60
CA THR A 64 -21.89 4.04 -19.46
C THR A 64 -21.01 3.38 -18.40
N LEU A 65 -21.58 3.06 -17.23
CA LEU A 65 -20.86 2.36 -16.17
C LEU A 65 -20.54 0.92 -16.58
N SER A 66 -21.39 0.29 -17.39
CA SER A 66 -21.15 -1.03 -17.97
C SER A 66 -19.89 -1.06 -18.84
N GLU A 67 -19.67 -0.04 -19.71
CA GLU A 67 -18.45 0.10 -20.51
C GLU A 67 -17.20 0.19 -19.65
N PHE A 68 -17.23 1.03 -18.59
CA PHE A 68 -16.11 1.13 -17.65
C PHE A 68 -15.90 -0.13 -16.84
N HIS A 69 -16.96 -0.81 -16.43
CA HIS A 69 -16.89 -2.09 -15.73
C HIS A 69 -16.19 -3.14 -16.60
N LEU A 70 -16.62 -3.31 -17.86
CA LEU A 70 -15.98 -4.24 -18.80
C LEU A 70 -14.51 -3.92 -18.98
N LYS A 71 -14.19 -2.64 -19.25
CA LYS A 71 -12.81 -2.20 -19.39
C LYS A 71 -11.96 -2.51 -18.16
N ASN A 72 -12.45 -2.18 -16.98
CA ASN A 72 -11.72 -2.43 -15.73
C ASN A 72 -11.51 -3.93 -15.49
N TYR A 73 -12.49 -4.78 -15.82
CA TYR A 73 -12.38 -6.22 -15.66
C TYR A 73 -11.35 -6.84 -16.61
N LEU A 74 -11.37 -6.40 -17.88
CA LEU A 74 -10.37 -6.81 -18.87
C LEU A 74 -8.96 -6.35 -18.47
N ASP A 75 -8.82 -5.11 -18.01
CA ASP A 75 -7.54 -4.57 -17.52
C ASP A 75 -7.06 -5.29 -16.24
N ALA A 76 -7.97 -5.74 -15.36
CA ALA A 76 -7.61 -6.52 -14.16
C ALA A 76 -7.04 -7.89 -14.54
N LEU A 77 -7.57 -8.52 -15.59
CA LEU A 77 -7.10 -9.81 -16.08
C LEU A 77 -5.81 -9.69 -16.92
N ASP A 78 -5.71 -8.66 -17.76
CA ASP A 78 -4.60 -8.46 -18.72
C ASP A 78 -4.12 -7.01 -18.76
N PHE A 79 -3.65 -6.49 -17.63
CA PHE A 79 -3.16 -5.12 -17.49
C PHE A 79 -2.06 -4.75 -18.49
N GLY A 80 -1.26 -5.74 -18.92
CA GLY A 80 -0.18 -5.54 -19.88
C GLY A 80 -0.62 -5.61 -21.34
N HIS A 81 -1.87 -5.91 -21.63
CA HIS A 81 -2.41 -6.15 -22.96
C HIS A 81 -1.55 -7.13 -23.78
N MET A 82 -1.27 -8.30 -23.19
CA MET A 82 -0.37 -9.32 -23.75
C MET A 82 -1.00 -10.71 -23.86
N ILE A 83 -2.12 -10.95 -23.15
CA ILE A 83 -2.75 -12.26 -23.03
C ILE A 83 -3.87 -12.41 -24.06
N PHE A 84 -4.86 -11.53 -24.01
CA PHE A 84 -5.94 -11.49 -25.00
C PHE A 84 -5.46 -11.07 -26.38
N LEU A 85 -6.28 -11.34 -27.39
CA LEU A 85 -6.15 -10.78 -28.73
C LEU A 85 -7.17 -9.65 -28.92
N ALA A 86 -6.90 -8.75 -29.84
CA ALA A 86 -7.80 -7.64 -30.20
C ALA A 86 -9.21 -8.14 -30.58
N LYS A 87 -9.32 -9.29 -31.25
CA LYS A 87 -10.61 -9.92 -31.60
C LYS A 87 -11.41 -10.36 -30.37
N ASP A 88 -10.74 -10.81 -29.29
CA ASP A 88 -11.43 -11.20 -28.05
C ASP A 88 -12.05 -9.94 -27.41
N ILE A 89 -11.32 -8.84 -27.41
CA ILE A 89 -11.77 -7.55 -26.88
C ILE A 89 -12.96 -7.00 -27.70
N GLU A 90 -12.89 -7.12 -29.02
CA GLU A 90 -13.98 -6.71 -29.93
C GLU A 90 -15.25 -7.54 -29.68
N GLU A 91 -15.10 -8.87 -29.52
CA GLU A 91 -16.21 -9.77 -29.20
C GLU A 91 -16.84 -9.39 -27.85
N PHE A 92 -16.04 -9.17 -26.80
CA PHE A 92 -16.54 -8.79 -25.47
C PHE A 92 -17.20 -7.41 -25.49
N ASN A 93 -16.63 -6.44 -26.19
CA ASN A 93 -17.25 -5.12 -26.36
C ASN A 93 -18.61 -5.22 -27.04
N THR A 94 -18.71 -5.97 -28.13
CA THR A 94 -19.97 -6.17 -28.85
C THR A 94 -21.02 -6.87 -28.00
N LYS A 95 -20.61 -7.83 -27.17
CA LYS A 95 -21.52 -8.66 -26.38
C LYS A 95 -21.92 -8.03 -25.07
N TYR A 96 -21.02 -7.30 -24.41
CA TYR A 96 -21.15 -6.93 -23.01
C TYR A 96 -21.00 -5.44 -22.70
N ALA A 97 -20.43 -4.59 -23.57
CA ALA A 97 -20.12 -3.22 -23.21
C ALA A 97 -21.30 -2.45 -22.59
N THR A 98 -22.51 -2.60 -23.15
CA THR A 98 -23.73 -1.93 -22.68
C THR A 98 -24.70 -2.90 -21.97
N ARG A 99 -24.24 -4.02 -21.44
CA ARG A 99 -25.10 -5.05 -20.87
C ARG A 99 -24.72 -5.51 -19.47
N LEU A 100 -23.51 -5.22 -19.01
CA LEU A 100 -23.06 -5.71 -17.70
C LEU A 100 -23.92 -5.15 -16.54
N ASP A 101 -24.43 -3.94 -16.68
CA ASP A 101 -25.42 -3.36 -15.75
C ASP A 101 -26.66 -4.24 -15.60
N ASN A 102 -27.22 -4.73 -16.71
CA ASN A 102 -28.37 -5.61 -16.73
C ASN A 102 -28.03 -6.99 -16.17
N GLU A 103 -26.89 -7.57 -16.53
CA GLU A 103 -26.42 -8.86 -16.00
C GLU A 103 -26.25 -8.81 -14.46
N VAL A 104 -25.64 -7.75 -13.93
CA VAL A 104 -25.52 -7.51 -12.50
C VAL A 104 -26.89 -7.33 -11.85
N ARG A 105 -27.79 -6.53 -12.46
CA ARG A 105 -29.15 -6.30 -11.97
C ARG A 105 -29.96 -7.60 -11.85
N PHE A 106 -29.76 -8.53 -12.79
CA PHE A 106 -30.42 -9.84 -12.77
C PHE A 106 -29.65 -10.90 -11.97
N GLY A 107 -28.46 -10.57 -11.42
CA GLY A 107 -27.64 -11.48 -10.63
C GLY A 107 -27.05 -12.60 -11.48
N ARG A 108 -26.60 -12.29 -12.69
CA ARG A 108 -26.00 -13.24 -13.61
C ARG A 108 -24.49 -13.04 -13.67
N MET A 109 -23.73 -14.09 -13.37
CA MET A 109 -22.26 -14.08 -13.37
C MET A 109 -21.67 -14.59 -14.69
N LYS A 110 -22.49 -15.03 -15.63
CA LYS A 110 -22.05 -15.56 -16.92
C LYS A 110 -21.03 -14.69 -17.65
N PRO A 111 -21.16 -13.33 -17.73
CA PRO A 111 -20.12 -12.51 -18.36
C PRO A 111 -18.76 -12.62 -17.68
N ALA A 112 -18.74 -12.69 -16.35
CA ALA A 112 -17.52 -12.82 -15.57
C ALA A 112 -16.85 -14.16 -15.86
N THR A 113 -17.59 -15.27 -15.81
CA THR A 113 -17.04 -16.62 -16.04
C THR A 113 -16.59 -16.80 -17.49
N GLU A 114 -17.38 -16.35 -18.49
CA GLU A 114 -17.04 -16.49 -19.91
C GLU A 114 -15.78 -15.71 -20.29
N ILE A 115 -15.62 -14.48 -19.78
CA ILE A 115 -14.41 -13.69 -20.02
C ILE A 115 -13.22 -14.36 -19.31
N TYR A 116 -13.40 -14.87 -18.09
CA TYR A 116 -12.36 -15.56 -17.35
C TYR A 116 -11.92 -16.87 -18.02
N GLU A 117 -12.83 -17.67 -18.55
CA GLU A 117 -12.53 -18.89 -19.32
C GLU A 117 -11.74 -18.57 -20.60
N ARG A 118 -12.09 -17.48 -21.31
CA ARG A 118 -11.34 -17.00 -22.46
C ARG A 118 -9.93 -16.56 -22.04
N PHE A 119 -9.82 -15.85 -20.91
CA PHE A 119 -8.53 -15.47 -20.34
C PHE A 119 -7.66 -16.71 -20.05
N LEU A 120 -8.20 -17.74 -19.40
CA LEU A 120 -7.47 -18.99 -19.13
C LEU A 120 -7.01 -19.67 -20.41
N THR A 121 -7.88 -19.73 -21.43
CA THR A 121 -7.55 -20.29 -22.75
C THR A 121 -6.36 -19.55 -23.36
N ARG A 122 -6.41 -18.22 -23.37
CA ARG A 122 -5.32 -17.39 -23.92
C ARG A 122 -4.05 -17.51 -23.08
N LEU A 123 -4.15 -17.53 -21.74
CA LEU A 123 -3.00 -17.70 -20.87
C LEU A 123 -2.31 -19.05 -21.07
N GLU A 124 -3.07 -20.12 -21.31
CA GLU A 124 -2.52 -21.45 -21.63
C GLU A 124 -1.78 -21.45 -22.99
N GLU A 125 -2.32 -20.75 -24.00
CA GLU A 125 -1.63 -20.55 -25.27
C GLU A 125 -0.32 -19.78 -25.08
N ARG A 126 -0.34 -18.70 -24.30
CA ARG A 126 0.85 -17.91 -23.98
C ARG A 126 1.88 -18.72 -23.21
N GLN A 127 1.46 -19.55 -22.25
CA GLN A 127 2.38 -20.43 -21.52
C GLN A 127 3.05 -21.45 -22.47
N LYS A 128 2.29 -22.04 -23.41
CA LYS A 128 2.85 -22.92 -24.45
C LYS A 128 3.84 -22.18 -25.36
N ASP A 129 3.53 -20.93 -25.75
CA ASP A 129 4.45 -20.08 -26.51
C ASP A 129 5.73 -19.81 -25.72
N VAL A 130 5.63 -19.47 -24.43
CA VAL A 130 6.79 -19.27 -23.54
C VAL A 130 7.68 -20.50 -23.51
N SER A 131 7.13 -21.71 -23.31
CA SER A 131 7.92 -22.95 -23.30
C SER A 131 8.61 -23.21 -24.65
N LYS A 132 7.95 -22.91 -25.79
CA LYS A 132 8.56 -23.02 -27.13
C LYS A 132 9.68 -22.00 -27.34
N ILE A 133 9.47 -20.73 -26.90
CA ILE A 133 10.47 -19.67 -26.99
C ILE A 133 11.72 -20.04 -26.19
N LEU A 134 11.53 -20.60 -24.97
CA LEU A 134 12.61 -21.01 -24.09
C LEU A 134 13.35 -22.25 -24.60
N ALA A 135 12.70 -23.16 -25.35
CA ALA A 135 13.34 -24.29 -26.02
C ALA A 135 14.18 -23.86 -27.25
N GLY A 136 13.92 -22.68 -27.77
CA GLY A 136 14.63 -22.11 -28.93
C GLY A 136 15.89 -21.36 -28.54
N LYS A 137 16.57 -20.83 -29.58
CA LYS A 137 17.72 -19.92 -29.41
C LYS A 137 17.24 -18.47 -29.49
N LEU A 138 17.50 -17.67 -28.47
CA LEU A 138 17.26 -16.23 -28.47
C LEU A 138 18.54 -15.51 -28.89
N ASP A 139 18.42 -14.61 -29.88
CA ASP A 139 19.52 -13.79 -30.36
C ASP A 139 19.52 -12.44 -29.63
N PHE A 140 20.45 -12.26 -28.72
CA PHE A 140 20.61 -11.03 -27.92
C PHE A 140 21.44 -9.95 -28.62
N THR A 141 21.93 -10.22 -29.82
CA THR A 141 22.74 -9.25 -30.60
C THR A 141 21.88 -8.31 -31.45
N LYS A 142 20.62 -8.70 -31.74
CA LYS A 142 19.69 -7.89 -32.54
C LYS A 142 19.34 -6.59 -31.86
N GLN A 143 19.26 -5.51 -32.62
CA GLN A 143 18.84 -4.17 -32.18
C GLN A 143 17.32 -4.10 -32.08
N GLU A 144 16.80 -4.62 -30.98
CA GLU A 144 15.36 -4.66 -30.67
C GLU A 144 15.06 -3.88 -29.40
N LYS A 145 13.82 -3.42 -29.28
CA LYS A 145 13.31 -2.73 -28.08
C LYS A 145 12.04 -3.43 -27.59
N PHE A 146 11.82 -3.37 -26.30
CA PHE A 146 10.60 -3.81 -25.64
C PHE A 146 10.06 -2.69 -24.77
N ASN A 147 8.74 -2.49 -24.79
CA ASN A 147 8.09 -1.57 -23.87
C ASN A 147 7.46 -2.36 -22.69
N PRO A 148 8.02 -2.30 -21.47
CA PRO A 148 7.45 -2.99 -20.31
C PRO A 148 6.18 -2.32 -19.77
N ILE A 149 5.92 -1.04 -20.09
CA ILE A 149 4.74 -0.27 -19.64
C ILE A 149 3.69 -0.30 -20.76
N ARG A 150 2.80 -1.30 -20.74
CA ARG A 150 1.90 -1.58 -21.86
C ARG A 150 0.42 -1.27 -21.63
N ALA A 151 0.01 -0.87 -20.44
CA ALA A 151 -1.41 -0.66 -20.07
C ALA A 151 -2.22 0.29 -21.01
N LYS A 152 -1.53 1.08 -21.84
CA LYS A 152 -2.17 1.99 -22.82
C LYS A 152 -1.92 1.56 -24.28
N LEU A 153 -1.24 0.43 -24.51
CA LEU A 153 -0.96 -0.08 -25.84
C LEU A 153 -2.07 -1.04 -26.29
N ALA A 154 -2.24 -1.17 -27.59
CA ALA A 154 -3.22 -2.09 -28.15
C ALA A 154 -2.87 -3.55 -27.84
N TRP A 155 -3.90 -4.41 -27.77
CA TRP A 155 -3.75 -5.85 -27.77
C TRP A 155 -3.23 -6.35 -29.11
N PRO A 156 -2.47 -7.44 -29.15
CA PRO A 156 -2.01 -8.04 -30.39
C PRO A 156 -3.21 -8.47 -31.24
N LYS A 157 -3.13 -8.23 -32.56
CA LYS A 157 -4.22 -8.55 -33.49
C LYS A 157 -4.26 -10.03 -33.84
N THR A 158 -3.11 -10.67 -33.89
CA THR A 158 -2.96 -12.06 -34.30
C THR A 158 -2.12 -12.87 -33.33
N GLU A 159 -2.23 -14.20 -33.41
CA GLU A 159 -1.38 -15.11 -32.63
C GLU A 159 0.12 -14.93 -32.96
N ALA A 160 0.45 -14.56 -34.20
CA ALA A 160 1.84 -14.28 -34.59
C ALA A 160 2.38 -13.03 -33.88
N GLU A 161 1.59 -11.94 -33.84
CA GLU A 161 1.95 -10.73 -33.10
C GLU A 161 2.06 -10.99 -31.59
N ALA A 162 1.12 -11.75 -31.01
CA ALA A 162 1.16 -12.13 -29.62
C ALA A 162 2.44 -12.92 -29.30
N ARG A 163 2.78 -13.94 -30.13
CA ARG A 163 3.99 -14.75 -29.95
C ARG A 163 5.26 -13.91 -30.06
N GLU A 164 5.31 -12.96 -30.99
CA GLU A 164 6.45 -12.06 -31.14
C GLU A 164 6.59 -11.13 -29.93
N LEU A 165 5.48 -10.59 -29.43
CA LEU A 165 5.45 -9.78 -28.21
C LEU A 165 5.96 -10.57 -27.00
N TRP A 166 5.53 -11.83 -26.87
CA TRP A 166 6.00 -12.71 -25.81
C TRP A 166 7.48 -13.10 -25.99
N ARG A 167 7.95 -13.27 -27.21
CA ARG A 167 9.38 -13.47 -27.48
C ARG A 167 10.23 -12.29 -26.97
N GLN A 168 9.79 -11.06 -27.25
CA GLN A 168 10.46 -9.87 -26.75
C GLN A 168 10.41 -9.78 -25.22
N ARG A 169 9.29 -10.11 -24.60
CA ARG A 169 9.12 -10.15 -23.15
C ARG A 169 10.07 -11.16 -22.51
N ILE A 170 10.09 -12.39 -22.99
CA ILE A 170 10.97 -13.44 -22.46
C ILE A 170 12.44 -13.07 -22.66
N LYS A 171 12.79 -12.50 -23.83
CA LYS A 171 14.13 -11.99 -24.07
C LYS A 171 14.53 -10.89 -23.07
N PHE A 172 13.61 -9.97 -22.77
CA PHE A 172 13.81 -8.93 -21.76
C PHE A 172 14.03 -9.53 -20.36
N GLU A 173 13.22 -10.48 -19.95
CA GLU A 173 13.34 -11.12 -18.61
C GLU A 173 14.62 -11.93 -18.45
N LEU A 174 14.99 -12.74 -19.46
CA LEU A 174 16.24 -13.49 -19.45
C LEU A 174 17.46 -12.57 -19.41
N MET A 175 17.43 -11.48 -20.18
CA MET A 175 18.51 -10.52 -20.17
C MET A 175 18.65 -9.83 -18.81
N SER A 176 17.55 -9.46 -18.17
CA SER A 176 17.56 -8.87 -16.83
C SER A 176 18.19 -9.82 -15.80
N ASP A 177 17.81 -11.11 -15.86
CA ASP A 177 18.38 -12.15 -15.00
C ASP A 177 19.89 -12.35 -15.25
N GLN A 178 20.29 -12.49 -16.52
CA GLN A 178 21.70 -12.66 -16.91
C GLN A 178 22.59 -11.48 -16.47
N LEU A 179 22.09 -10.26 -16.65
CA LEU A 179 22.82 -9.05 -16.26
C LEU A 179 22.95 -8.93 -14.73
N THR A 180 22.02 -9.48 -13.97
CA THR A 180 22.08 -9.52 -12.50
C THR A 180 23.15 -10.52 -12.03
N HIS A 181 23.21 -11.71 -12.62
CA HIS A 181 24.13 -12.77 -12.21
C HIS A 181 25.49 -12.74 -12.89
N SER A 182 25.66 -11.99 -13.97
CA SER A 182 26.94 -11.86 -14.70
C SER A 182 27.30 -10.40 -15.01
N PRO A 183 27.47 -9.55 -14.00
CA PRO A 183 27.63 -8.10 -14.21
C PRO A 183 28.95 -7.71 -14.92
N LYS A 184 29.97 -8.56 -14.89
CA LYS A 184 31.32 -8.28 -15.45
C LYS A 184 31.52 -8.65 -16.92
N GLY A 185 30.44 -8.98 -17.66
CA GLY A 185 30.56 -9.28 -19.10
C GLY A 185 31.14 -10.65 -19.45
N THR A 186 31.41 -11.50 -18.46
CA THR A 186 31.74 -12.89 -18.68
C THR A 186 30.50 -13.61 -19.22
N LYS A 187 30.68 -14.51 -20.19
CA LYS A 187 29.58 -15.38 -20.65
C LYS A 187 28.98 -16.05 -19.42
N PRO A 188 27.63 -16.08 -19.29
CA PRO A 188 27.00 -16.80 -18.21
C PRO A 188 27.48 -18.24 -18.22
N ASP A 189 27.73 -18.82 -17.05
CA ASP A 189 27.92 -20.24 -16.90
C ASP A 189 26.70 -20.97 -17.50
N ALA A 190 26.95 -21.98 -18.32
CA ALA A 190 25.90 -22.76 -19.00
C ALA A 190 24.87 -23.33 -18.02
N LYS A 191 25.30 -23.68 -16.79
CA LYS A 191 24.41 -24.12 -15.71
C LYS A 191 23.49 -23.00 -15.26
N LYS A 192 24.00 -21.80 -14.98
CA LYS A 192 23.22 -20.64 -14.57
C LYS A 192 22.23 -20.19 -15.64
N LEU A 193 22.64 -20.26 -16.90
CA LEU A 193 21.76 -19.96 -18.02
C LEU A 193 20.60 -20.97 -18.06
N LYS A 194 20.87 -22.26 -17.94
CA LYS A 194 19.82 -23.31 -17.88
C LYS A 194 18.87 -23.10 -16.71
N GLU A 195 19.40 -22.70 -15.54
CA GLU A 195 18.60 -22.38 -14.36
C GLU A 195 17.68 -21.17 -14.60
N ALA A 196 18.16 -20.09 -15.25
CA ALA A 196 17.36 -18.92 -15.60
C ALA A 196 16.19 -19.27 -16.53
N TYR A 197 16.46 -20.06 -17.57
CA TYR A 197 15.41 -20.56 -18.48
C TYR A 197 14.37 -21.39 -17.74
N ALA A 198 14.81 -22.34 -16.90
CA ALA A 198 13.92 -23.17 -16.10
C ALA A 198 13.10 -22.33 -15.07
N LYS A 199 13.69 -21.31 -14.48
CA LYS A 199 13.01 -20.38 -13.56
C LYS A 199 11.87 -19.63 -14.25
N ILE A 200 12.08 -19.12 -15.45
CA ILE A 200 11.04 -18.41 -16.21
C ILE A 200 9.92 -19.38 -16.62
N ASP A 201 10.25 -20.57 -17.12
CA ASP A 201 9.24 -21.57 -17.49
C ASP A 201 8.36 -21.98 -16.30
N ARG A 202 9.00 -22.26 -15.14
CA ARG A 202 8.25 -22.54 -13.89
C ARG A 202 7.35 -21.38 -13.50
N ARG A 203 7.80 -20.12 -13.61
CA ARG A 203 6.99 -18.95 -13.27
C ARG A 203 5.69 -18.88 -14.07
N TYR A 204 5.75 -19.07 -15.37
CA TYR A 204 4.56 -19.02 -16.22
C TYR A 204 3.65 -20.25 -16.09
N LYS A 205 4.22 -21.42 -15.83
CA LYS A 205 3.44 -22.62 -15.47
C LYS A 205 2.69 -22.43 -14.16
N ARG A 206 3.35 -21.82 -13.17
CA ARG A 206 2.76 -21.48 -11.87
C ARG A 206 1.66 -20.43 -12.02
N LEU A 207 1.90 -19.38 -12.81
CA LEU A 207 0.87 -18.38 -13.08
C LEU A 207 -0.39 -19.04 -13.66
N LEU A 208 -0.24 -19.89 -14.68
CA LEU A 208 -1.37 -20.61 -15.26
C LEU A 208 -2.07 -21.50 -14.24
N LYS A 209 -1.31 -22.25 -13.42
CA LYS A 209 -1.87 -23.08 -12.36
C LYS A 209 -2.69 -22.24 -11.37
N ASN A 210 -2.10 -21.19 -10.83
CA ASN A 210 -2.76 -20.33 -9.84
C ASN A 210 -4.05 -19.69 -10.40
N MET A 211 -4.04 -19.29 -11.69
CA MET A 211 -5.25 -18.75 -12.32
C MET A 211 -6.31 -19.84 -12.55
N LYS A 212 -5.91 -21.08 -12.84
CA LYS A 212 -6.85 -22.23 -12.95
C LYS A 212 -7.43 -22.65 -11.60
N ASP A 213 -6.70 -22.43 -10.53
CA ASP A 213 -7.10 -22.76 -9.15
C ASP A 213 -8.00 -21.69 -8.51
N ASN A 214 -8.28 -20.59 -9.23
CA ASN A 214 -9.25 -19.58 -8.77
C ASN A 214 -10.67 -20.15 -8.86
N ASP A 215 -11.38 -20.05 -7.75
CA ASP A 215 -12.77 -20.43 -7.61
C ASP A 215 -13.75 -19.29 -7.97
N MET A 216 -15.03 -19.54 -7.80
CA MET A 216 -16.07 -18.54 -8.07
C MET A 216 -15.94 -17.29 -7.20
N GLU A 217 -15.44 -17.41 -5.97
CA GLU A 217 -15.21 -16.27 -5.08
C GLU A 217 -14.15 -15.33 -5.64
N ALA A 218 -13.03 -15.87 -6.09
CA ALA A 218 -11.95 -15.07 -6.69
C ALA A 218 -12.39 -14.40 -8.01
N ILE A 219 -13.18 -15.09 -8.84
CA ILE A 219 -13.73 -14.52 -10.08
C ILE A 219 -14.72 -13.39 -9.76
N MET A 220 -15.60 -13.60 -8.78
CA MET A 220 -16.55 -12.59 -8.32
C MET A 220 -15.85 -11.36 -7.76
N ASP A 221 -14.82 -11.55 -6.96
CA ASP A 221 -14.03 -10.47 -6.36
C ASP A 221 -13.42 -9.56 -7.43
N LEU A 222 -12.74 -10.12 -8.42
CA LEU A 222 -12.21 -9.38 -9.57
C LEU A 222 -13.30 -8.63 -10.34
N TYR A 223 -14.44 -9.28 -10.57
CA TYR A 223 -15.53 -8.71 -11.34
C TYR A 223 -16.25 -7.58 -10.60
N LEU A 224 -16.53 -7.75 -9.31
CA LEU A 224 -17.19 -6.72 -8.50
C LEU A 224 -16.27 -5.56 -8.16
N SER A 225 -14.99 -5.81 -7.93
CA SER A 225 -13.99 -4.74 -7.79
C SER A 225 -13.86 -3.91 -9.07
N ALA A 226 -13.90 -4.53 -10.25
CA ALA A 226 -13.94 -3.83 -11.51
C ALA A 226 -15.21 -2.96 -11.69
N MET A 227 -16.35 -3.45 -11.23
CA MET A 227 -17.63 -2.73 -11.24
C MET A 227 -17.62 -1.53 -10.30
N THR A 228 -17.19 -1.71 -9.07
CA THR A 228 -17.16 -0.62 -8.07
C THR A 228 -16.22 0.48 -8.48
N ARG A 229 -15.06 0.13 -9.05
CA ARG A 229 -14.07 1.07 -9.61
C ARG A 229 -14.54 1.77 -10.90
N ALA A 230 -15.63 1.33 -11.52
CA ALA A 230 -16.28 2.09 -12.59
C ALA A 230 -16.98 3.35 -12.07
N TYR A 231 -17.34 3.41 -10.79
CA TYR A 231 -17.91 4.60 -10.16
C TYR A 231 -16.85 5.64 -9.80
N ASP A 232 -15.79 5.22 -9.10
CA ASP A 232 -14.63 6.05 -8.80
C ASP A 232 -13.43 5.15 -8.40
N PRO A 233 -12.19 5.66 -8.39
CA PRO A 233 -11.00 4.83 -8.13
C PRO A 233 -10.86 4.35 -6.67
N HIS A 234 -11.71 4.81 -5.76
CA HIS A 234 -11.63 4.51 -4.32
C HIS A 234 -12.73 3.59 -3.81
N SER A 235 -13.78 3.38 -4.63
CA SER A 235 -14.82 2.40 -4.34
C SER A 235 -14.34 1.00 -4.68
N ASP A 236 -14.59 0.04 -3.79
CA ASP A 236 -14.13 -1.34 -3.95
C ASP A 236 -15.10 -2.34 -3.32
N PHE A 237 -15.11 -3.54 -3.85
CA PHE A 237 -15.68 -4.69 -3.19
C PHE A 237 -14.56 -5.34 -2.37
N MET A 238 -14.83 -5.71 -1.15
CA MET A 238 -13.83 -6.28 -0.24
C MET A 238 -14.25 -7.70 0.14
N SER A 239 -13.46 -8.65 -0.29
CA SER A 239 -13.56 -10.06 0.11
C SER A 239 -13.29 -10.26 1.61
N PRO A 240 -13.62 -11.41 2.20
CA PRO A 240 -13.34 -11.69 3.61
C PRO A 240 -11.88 -11.45 4.01
N HIS A 241 -10.96 -11.85 3.12
CA HIS A 241 -9.52 -11.65 3.35
C HIS A 241 -9.13 -10.16 3.38
N GLU A 242 -9.66 -9.35 2.47
CA GLU A 242 -9.39 -7.91 2.44
C GLU A 242 -10.00 -7.20 3.65
N VAL A 243 -11.19 -7.63 4.10
CA VAL A 243 -11.82 -7.14 5.32
C VAL A 243 -10.96 -7.44 6.55
N GLU A 244 -10.42 -8.66 6.66
CA GLU A 244 -9.52 -9.03 7.76
C GLU A 244 -8.26 -8.17 7.75
N ASN A 245 -7.60 -8.02 6.60
CA ASN A 245 -6.43 -7.16 6.46
C ASN A 245 -6.73 -5.69 6.79
N PHE A 246 -7.89 -5.18 6.37
CA PHE A 246 -8.33 -3.83 6.73
C PHE A 246 -8.50 -3.67 8.25
N LYS A 247 -9.16 -4.62 8.92
CA LYS A 247 -9.34 -4.61 10.38
C LYS A 247 -7.99 -4.59 11.09
N ILE A 248 -7.06 -5.45 10.68
CA ILE A 248 -5.70 -5.52 11.25
C ILE A 248 -4.99 -4.16 11.15
N ASN A 249 -5.03 -3.52 9.98
CA ASN A 249 -4.24 -2.32 9.71
C ASN A 249 -4.89 -1.02 10.21
N MET A 250 -6.23 -0.94 10.20
CA MET A 250 -6.96 0.32 10.43
C MET A 250 -7.82 0.33 11.68
N LYS A 251 -8.09 -0.80 12.30
CA LYS A 251 -8.93 -0.89 13.49
C LYS A 251 -8.16 -1.41 14.70
N ASP A 252 -7.53 -2.55 14.57
CA ASP A 252 -6.98 -3.28 15.70
C ASP A 252 -5.49 -3.00 15.93
N MET A 253 -4.76 -2.57 14.88
CA MET A 253 -3.30 -2.35 14.88
C MET A 253 -2.56 -3.55 15.49
N GLN A 254 -3.10 -4.74 15.31
CA GLN A 254 -2.57 -5.99 15.83
C GLN A 254 -3.02 -7.16 14.94
N LEU A 255 -2.20 -8.18 14.88
CA LEU A 255 -2.52 -9.40 14.18
C LEU A 255 -2.35 -10.62 15.09
N SER A 256 -3.14 -11.66 14.88
CA SER A 256 -2.95 -12.94 15.55
C SER A 256 -2.20 -13.90 14.64
N GLY A 257 -1.00 -14.33 15.05
CA GLY A 257 -0.13 -15.16 14.23
C GLY A 257 1.25 -15.34 14.83
N ILE A 258 2.24 -15.58 13.97
CA ILE A 258 3.63 -15.82 14.39
C ILE A 258 4.49 -14.55 14.48
N GLY A 259 4.11 -13.44 13.83
CA GLY A 259 4.89 -12.22 13.82
C GLY A 259 6.12 -12.28 12.90
N ALA A 260 5.90 -12.69 11.65
CA ALA A 260 6.90 -12.68 10.59
C ALA A 260 6.36 -11.98 9.34
N VAL A 261 7.22 -11.23 8.65
CA VAL A 261 6.96 -10.65 7.33
C VAL A 261 7.41 -11.65 6.29
N LEU A 262 6.51 -12.01 5.38
CA LEU A 262 6.70 -13.05 4.38
C LEU A 262 6.69 -12.48 2.96
N ARG A 263 7.41 -13.13 2.05
CA ARG A 263 7.43 -12.85 0.62
C ARG A 263 7.53 -14.16 -0.15
N VAL A 264 6.91 -14.23 -1.31
CA VAL A 264 7.14 -15.35 -2.24
C VAL A 264 8.32 -15.02 -3.16
N ASP A 265 9.31 -15.91 -3.19
CA ASP A 265 10.46 -15.85 -4.09
C ASP A 265 10.67 -17.20 -4.76
N ASP A 266 10.57 -17.24 -6.09
CA ASP A 266 10.62 -18.44 -6.93
C ASP A 266 9.77 -19.64 -6.41
N GLY A 267 8.54 -19.30 -5.91
CA GLY A 267 7.58 -20.29 -5.39
C GLY A 267 7.78 -20.67 -3.95
N TYR A 268 8.83 -20.21 -3.31
CA TYR A 268 9.06 -20.41 -1.88
C TYR A 268 8.55 -19.23 -1.09
N THR A 269 7.84 -19.48 -0.01
CA THR A 269 7.53 -18.46 0.98
C THR A 269 8.75 -18.22 1.85
N THR A 270 9.37 -17.05 1.72
CA THR A 270 10.59 -16.67 2.43
C THR A 270 10.28 -15.67 3.53
N ILE A 271 10.87 -15.85 4.71
CA ILE A 271 10.80 -14.92 5.83
C ILE A 271 11.73 -13.73 5.51
N VAL A 272 11.14 -12.55 5.32
CA VAL A 272 11.91 -11.32 5.07
C VAL A 272 12.42 -10.73 6.38
N ARG A 273 11.55 -10.70 7.40
CA ARG A 273 11.85 -10.08 8.70
C ARG A 273 11.01 -10.71 9.80
N ILE A 274 11.57 -10.77 11.00
CA ILE A 274 10.88 -11.16 12.23
C ILE A 274 10.47 -9.89 12.99
N MET A 275 9.20 -9.81 13.39
CA MET A 275 8.66 -8.69 14.16
C MET A 275 9.09 -8.82 15.64
N GLN A 276 9.67 -7.76 16.17
CA GLN A 276 10.11 -7.75 17.56
C GLN A 276 8.94 -7.95 18.52
N GLY A 277 9.16 -8.71 19.61
CA GLY A 277 8.12 -9.04 20.58
C GLY A 277 7.09 -10.07 20.12
N GLY A 278 7.08 -10.47 18.84
CA GLY A 278 6.20 -11.50 18.30
C GLY A 278 6.61 -12.93 18.70
N PRO A 279 5.73 -13.93 18.52
CA PRO A 279 6.02 -15.34 18.82
C PRO A 279 7.27 -15.86 18.13
N ALA A 280 7.46 -15.54 16.85
CA ALA A 280 8.65 -15.92 16.08
C ALA A 280 9.94 -15.39 16.71
N ALA A 281 9.95 -14.11 17.14
CA ALA A 281 11.09 -13.51 17.81
C ALA A 281 11.38 -14.16 19.18
N ARG A 282 10.33 -14.47 19.95
CA ARG A 282 10.46 -15.13 21.25
C ARG A 282 10.95 -16.57 21.14
N SER A 283 10.52 -17.29 20.09
CA SER A 283 10.92 -18.69 19.88
C SER A 283 12.42 -18.82 19.54
N LYS A 284 13.00 -17.87 18.84
CA LYS A 284 14.35 -17.92 18.30
C LYS A 284 14.61 -19.13 17.38
N LEU A 285 13.55 -19.76 16.84
CA LEU A 285 13.62 -20.96 16.01
C LEU A 285 13.65 -20.67 14.52
N ILE A 286 13.23 -19.44 14.12
CA ILE A 286 13.18 -19.01 12.73
C ILE A 286 13.89 -17.67 12.55
N HIS A 287 14.45 -17.46 11.35
CA HIS A 287 15.26 -16.30 11.03
C HIS A 287 14.89 -15.70 9.66
N ALA A 288 15.31 -14.49 9.43
CA ALA A 288 15.21 -13.89 8.09
C ALA A 288 16.02 -14.71 7.07
N GLY A 289 15.43 -14.93 5.90
CA GLY A 289 15.99 -15.77 4.84
C GLY A 289 15.56 -17.23 4.90
N ASP A 290 14.95 -17.71 5.99
CA ASP A 290 14.39 -19.07 6.05
C ASP A 290 13.19 -19.18 5.09
N LYS A 291 13.06 -20.35 4.44
CA LYS A 291 11.94 -20.67 3.55
C LYS A 291 10.93 -21.54 4.28
N VAL A 292 9.68 -21.11 4.29
CA VAL A 292 8.57 -21.91 4.84
C VAL A 292 7.97 -22.73 3.70
N VAL A 293 8.07 -24.05 3.80
CA VAL A 293 7.64 -24.98 2.73
C VAL A 293 6.45 -25.83 3.11
N GLY A 294 6.03 -25.82 4.38
CA GLY A 294 4.86 -26.56 4.82
C GLY A 294 4.26 -25.99 6.08
N VAL A 295 2.95 -26.16 6.23
CA VAL A 295 2.19 -25.77 7.42
C VAL A 295 1.26 -26.90 7.83
N GLN A 296 1.10 -27.08 9.14
CA GLN A 296 0.13 -28.01 9.73
C GLN A 296 -0.54 -27.32 10.93
N ASN A 297 -1.85 -27.19 10.86
CA ASN A 297 -2.66 -26.62 11.93
C ASN A 297 -3.16 -27.72 12.91
N PRO A 298 -3.60 -27.34 14.12
CA PRO A 298 -4.23 -28.28 15.02
C PRO A 298 -5.45 -28.94 14.36
N GLY A 299 -5.46 -30.25 14.32
CA GLY A 299 -6.52 -31.05 13.68
C GLY A 299 -6.22 -31.49 12.25
N ASP A 300 -5.21 -30.91 11.59
CA ASP A 300 -4.80 -31.37 10.26
C ASP A 300 -4.12 -32.75 10.35
N LYS A 301 -4.52 -33.66 9.48
CA LYS A 301 -3.91 -35.02 9.41
C LYS A 301 -2.54 -34.98 8.76
N GLU A 302 -2.34 -34.07 7.81
CA GLU A 302 -1.12 -33.98 7.00
C GLU A 302 -0.62 -32.51 6.96
N THR A 303 0.65 -32.35 6.63
CA THR A 303 1.26 -31.05 6.38
C THR A 303 0.85 -30.54 5.00
N THR A 304 0.26 -29.38 4.93
CA THR A 304 -0.03 -28.69 3.66
C THR A 304 1.26 -28.15 3.05
N ASP A 305 1.56 -28.54 1.81
CA ASP A 305 2.70 -28.01 1.06
C ASP A 305 2.42 -26.57 0.61
N LEU A 306 3.35 -25.67 0.87
CA LEU A 306 3.24 -24.24 0.54
C LEU A 306 3.96 -23.87 -0.76
N LEU A 307 4.64 -24.81 -1.42
CA LEU A 307 5.36 -24.53 -2.65
C LEU A 307 4.40 -24.08 -3.74
N ASP A 308 4.76 -23.00 -4.42
CA ASP A 308 3.97 -22.38 -5.50
C ASP A 308 2.61 -21.81 -5.08
N MET A 309 2.32 -21.75 -3.78
CA MET A 309 1.10 -21.12 -3.25
C MET A 309 1.20 -19.58 -3.28
N THR A 310 0.06 -18.93 -3.45
CA THR A 310 0.01 -17.45 -3.35
C THR A 310 0.25 -17.00 -1.91
N ILE A 311 0.83 -15.81 -1.73
CA ILE A 311 1.17 -15.32 -0.39
C ILE A 311 -0.06 -15.19 0.50
N ASP A 312 -1.21 -14.80 -0.05
CA ASP A 312 -2.44 -14.63 0.71
C ASP A 312 -2.94 -15.95 1.27
N LYS A 313 -2.96 -17.02 0.47
CA LYS A 313 -3.29 -18.39 0.94
C LYS A 313 -2.32 -18.87 2.02
N VAL A 314 -1.02 -18.62 1.84
CA VAL A 314 -0.01 -18.98 2.85
C VAL A 314 -0.23 -18.23 4.16
N VAL A 315 -0.48 -16.92 4.08
CA VAL A 315 -0.72 -16.08 5.26
C VAL A 315 -1.98 -16.55 6.01
N GLN A 316 -3.07 -16.89 5.32
CA GLN A 316 -4.28 -17.46 5.92
C GLN A 316 -4.00 -18.74 6.69
N LEU A 317 -3.18 -19.64 6.13
CA LEU A 317 -2.81 -20.91 6.78
C LEU A 317 -1.92 -20.71 8.02
N ILE A 318 -1.02 -19.71 7.97
CA ILE A 318 -0.09 -19.43 9.09
C ILE A 318 -0.77 -18.65 10.20
N ARG A 319 -1.68 -17.69 9.90
CA ARG A 319 -2.49 -16.98 10.88
C ARG A 319 -3.44 -17.94 11.61
N GLY A 320 -4.03 -17.47 12.69
CA GLY A 320 -5.01 -18.25 13.45
C GLY A 320 -5.22 -17.68 14.85
N LYS A 321 -6.10 -18.30 15.63
CA LYS A 321 -6.48 -17.82 16.97
C LYS A 321 -5.29 -17.81 17.93
N LYS A 322 -5.20 -16.78 18.77
CA LYS A 322 -4.23 -16.68 19.85
C LYS A 322 -4.22 -17.94 20.71
N GLY A 323 -3.03 -18.42 21.08
CA GLY A 323 -2.84 -19.61 21.93
C GLY A 323 -2.91 -20.94 21.18
N THR A 324 -3.16 -20.93 19.84
CA THR A 324 -3.11 -22.16 19.03
C THR A 324 -1.71 -22.36 18.46
N ASP A 325 -1.29 -23.61 18.34
CA ASP A 325 0.00 -23.97 17.76
C ASP A 325 -0.08 -24.05 16.23
N VAL A 326 0.98 -23.65 15.56
CA VAL A 326 1.22 -23.95 14.14
C VAL A 326 2.54 -24.65 13.99
N LYS A 327 2.55 -25.78 13.28
CA LYS A 327 3.79 -26.46 12.91
C LYS A 327 4.20 -25.98 11.52
N LEU A 328 5.41 -25.46 11.41
CA LEU A 328 5.99 -24.99 10.17
C LEU A 328 7.14 -25.91 9.76
N THR A 329 7.10 -26.37 8.52
CA THR A 329 8.25 -27.02 7.90
C THR A 329 9.07 -25.96 7.22
N ILE A 330 10.30 -25.75 7.66
CA ILE A 330 11.21 -24.71 7.15
C ILE A 330 12.46 -25.32 6.52
N ILE A 331 13.04 -24.59 5.58
CA ILE A 331 14.40 -24.80 5.09
C ILE A 331 15.20 -23.59 5.59
N PRO A 332 16.12 -23.75 6.57
CA PRO A 332 16.92 -22.64 7.08
C PRO A 332 17.78 -22.03 5.98
N ASN A 333 18.01 -20.72 6.09
CA ASN A 333 18.82 -19.99 5.11
C ASN A 333 20.24 -20.59 4.99
N GLY A 334 20.63 -20.90 3.75
CA GLY A 334 21.93 -21.54 3.45
C GLY A 334 22.01 -23.03 3.78
N GLN A 335 20.91 -23.70 4.09
CA GLN A 335 20.81 -25.15 4.31
C GLN A 335 19.82 -25.77 3.32
N ASP A 336 19.95 -27.10 3.10
CA ASP A 336 19.03 -27.86 2.25
C ASP A 336 18.07 -28.78 3.06
N GLU A 337 18.38 -28.98 4.34
CA GLU A 337 17.60 -29.86 5.21
C GLU A 337 16.33 -29.17 5.72
N ARG A 338 15.23 -29.91 5.71
CA ARG A 338 13.94 -29.44 6.25
C ARG A 338 13.91 -29.64 7.77
N LYS A 339 13.39 -28.65 8.49
CA LYS A 339 13.15 -28.73 9.94
C LYS A 339 11.68 -28.42 10.23
N VAL A 340 11.09 -29.18 11.14
CA VAL A 340 9.74 -28.89 11.64
C VAL A 340 9.85 -28.18 12.97
N ILE A 341 9.21 -27.03 13.06
CA ILE A 341 9.17 -26.19 14.26
C ILE A 341 7.72 -25.92 14.64
N THR A 342 7.47 -25.77 15.93
CA THR A 342 6.15 -25.40 16.45
C THR A 342 6.22 -23.99 17.02
N ILE A 343 5.28 -23.14 16.65
CA ILE A 343 5.14 -21.79 17.19
C ILE A 343 3.71 -21.61 17.68
N THR A 344 3.56 -21.23 18.95
CA THR A 344 2.27 -20.85 19.51
C THR A 344 1.91 -19.44 19.05
N ARG A 345 0.78 -19.28 18.36
CA ARG A 345 0.29 -17.99 17.88
C ARG A 345 -0.07 -17.06 19.03
N ASP A 346 0.22 -15.79 18.86
CA ASP A 346 -0.14 -14.76 19.83
C ASP A 346 -0.50 -13.46 19.10
N ILE A 347 -0.99 -12.49 19.87
CA ILE A 347 -1.23 -11.15 19.36
C ILE A 347 0.11 -10.45 19.15
N VAL A 348 0.34 -10.00 17.93
CA VAL A 348 1.49 -9.19 17.53
C VAL A 348 1.02 -7.76 17.36
N LYS A 349 1.46 -6.86 18.24
CA LYS A 349 1.17 -5.43 18.13
C LYS A 349 2.08 -4.79 17.09
N LEU A 350 1.51 -3.94 16.26
CA LEU A 350 2.25 -3.22 15.22
C LEU A 350 2.91 -1.94 15.80
N GLU A 351 3.60 -2.05 16.94
CA GLU A 351 4.24 -0.91 17.63
C GLU A 351 5.24 -0.16 16.74
N GLU A 352 5.87 -0.86 15.80
CA GLU A 352 6.80 -0.25 14.84
C GLU A 352 6.11 0.69 13.84
N SER A 353 4.80 0.50 13.64
CA SER A 353 3.98 1.32 12.72
C SER A 353 3.31 2.52 13.42
N LEU A 354 3.62 2.77 14.71
CA LEU A 354 3.11 3.92 15.43
C LEU A 354 3.95 5.18 15.15
N ALA A 355 3.41 6.33 15.48
CA ALA A 355 4.13 7.60 15.45
C ALA A 355 5.39 7.56 16.33
N LYS A 356 6.45 8.24 15.88
CA LYS A 356 7.70 8.41 16.63
C LYS A 356 8.15 9.85 16.59
N ALA A 357 8.80 10.30 17.65
CA ALA A 357 9.48 11.60 17.66
C ALA A 357 11.00 11.41 17.59
N TYR A 358 11.64 12.35 16.94
CA TYR A 358 13.09 12.45 16.87
C TYR A 358 13.53 13.86 17.27
N ILE A 359 14.68 13.96 17.93
CA ILE A 359 15.32 15.23 18.25
C ILE A 359 16.66 15.26 17.57
N ILE A 360 16.95 16.35 16.87
CA ILE A 360 18.24 16.65 16.27
C ILE A 360 18.87 17.81 17.04
N GLU A 361 19.97 17.56 17.74
CA GLU A 361 20.78 18.57 18.40
C GLU A 361 21.98 18.94 17.55
N ARG A 362 22.14 20.23 17.27
CA ARG A 362 23.28 20.74 16.49
C ARG A 362 23.70 22.14 16.92
N LYS A 363 24.93 22.52 16.58
CA LYS A 363 25.39 23.91 16.71
C LYS A 363 25.06 24.68 15.44
N ARG A 364 24.43 25.86 15.59
CA ARG A 364 24.19 26.81 14.53
C ARG A 364 24.49 28.22 15.02
N ASP A 365 25.30 28.97 14.28
CA ASP A 365 25.69 30.34 14.64
C ASP A 365 26.25 30.44 16.10
N GLY A 366 26.99 29.40 16.54
CA GLY A 366 27.58 29.30 17.88
C GLY A 366 26.63 28.87 19.01
N LYS A 367 25.31 28.78 18.76
CA LYS A 367 24.29 28.34 19.72
C LYS A 367 23.90 26.90 19.50
N MET A 368 23.52 26.21 20.58
CA MET A 368 22.88 24.90 20.47
C MET A 368 21.45 25.08 20.04
N GLU A 369 21.03 24.30 19.06
CA GLU A 369 19.68 24.24 18.51
C GLU A 369 19.15 22.81 18.66
N LYS A 370 17.90 22.68 19.10
CA LYS A 370 17.18 21.41 19.20
C LYS A 370 15.96 21.45 18.28
N LEU A 371 15.90 20.58 17.28
CA LEU A 371 14.77 20.49 16.36
C LEU A 371 14.05 19.17 16.55
N GLY A 372 12.72 19.23 16.74
CA GLY A 372 11.84 18.08 16.87
C GLY A 372 11.29 17.64 15.51
N VAL A 373 11.13 16.32 15.30
CA VAL A 373 10.42 15.74 14.15
C VAL A 373 9.45 14.71 14.68
N ILE A 374 8.18 14.82 14.34
CA ILE A 374 7.19 13.75 14.54
C ILE A 374 6.95 13.09 13.20
N ASN A 375 7.32 11.83 13.08
CA ASN A 375 6.99 10.98 11.94
C ASN A 375 5.66 10.28 12.21
N LEU A 376 4.63 10.63 11.45
CA LEU A 376 3.32 10.00 11.52
C LEU A 376 3.07 9.17 10.26
N PRO A 377 3.13 7.82 10.34
CA PRO A 377 3.05 6.97 9.15
C PRO A 377 1.63 6.82 8.59
N GLY A 378 0.58 7.09 9.38
CA GLY A 378 -0.82 7.00 8.98
C GLY A 378 -1.75 7.52 10.05
N PHE A 379 -3.00 7.78 9.70
CA PHE A 379 -4.04 8.19 10.65
C PHE A 379 -4.77 6.94 11.19
N TYR A 380 -4.10 6.21 12.07
CA TYR A 380 -4.60 5.04 12.78
C TYR A 380 -5.32 5.44 14.09
N PRO A 381 -6.09 4.54 14.74
CA PRO A 381 -6.80 4.87 15.98
C PRO A 381 -5.88 5.40 17.08
N LYS A 382 -6.24 6.53 17.70
CA LYS A 382 -5.48 7.24 18.73
C LYS A 382 -4.17 7.88 18.27
N CYS A 383 -3.95 8.06 16.96
CA CYS A 383 -2.72 8.68 16.50
C CYS A 383 -2.59 10.15 16.94
N ALA A 384 -3.69 10.88 17.07
CA ALA A 384 -3.70 12.24 17.61
C ALA A 384 -3.23 12.27 19.07
N GLU A 385 -3.74 11.37 19.91
CA GLU A 385 -3.29 11.19 21.30
C GLU A 385 -1.81 10.81 21.39
N HIS A 386 -1.35 9.91 20.50
CA HIS A 386 0.05 9.54 20.41
C HIS A 386 0.93 10.75 20.04
N CYS A 387 0.48 11.58 19.10
CA CYS A 387 1.18 12.81 18.74
C CYS A 387 1.17 13.82 19.88
N ARG A 388 0.09 13.92 20.68
CA ARG A 388 0.02 14.78 21.86
C ARG A 388 1.11 14.41 22.86
N VAL A 389 1.18 13.13 23.25
CA VAL A 389 2.20 12.63 24.17
C VAL A 389 3.63 12.88 23.65
N LEU A 390 3.87 12.68 22.36
CA LEU A 390 5.17 12.96 21.75
C LEU A 390 5.47 14.46 21.71
N LEU A 391 4.49 15.33 21.45
CA LEU A 391 4.67 16.81 21.51
C LEU A 391 4.99 17.28 22.92
N GLU A 392 4.35 16.73 23.95
CA GLU A 392 4.64 17.03 25.35
C GLU A 392 6.08 16.63 25.72
N SER A 393 6.54 15.46 25.25
CA SER A 393 7.92 15.04 25.43
C SER A 393 8.90 15.99 24.71
N LEU A 394 8.61 16.43 23.48
CA LEU A 394 9.43 17.41 22.76
C LEU A 394 9.45 18.77 23.47
N LYS A 395 8.34 19.23 24.05
CA LYS A 395 8.27 20.45 24.86
C LYS A 395 9.13 20.36 26.12
N ALA A 396 9.09 19.21 26.83
CA ALA A 396 9.94 18.98 28.00
C ALA A 396 11.43 19.05 27.66
N GLU A 397 11.81 18.60 26.47
CA GLU A 397 13.17 18.71 25.91
C GLU A 397 13.53 20.13 25.40
N LYS A 398 12.58 21.05 25.43
CA LYS A 398 12.74 22.44 24.99
C LYS A 398 13.22 22.56 23.55
N VAL A 399 12.55 21.83 22.63
CA VAL A 399 12.84 21.96 21.20
C VAL A 399 12.48 23.35 20.70
N ASP A 400 13.30 23.93 19.82
CA ASP A 400 13.10 25.28 19.25
C ASP A 400 11.98 25.32 18.21
N GLY A 401 11.68 24.20 17.57
CA GLY A 401 10.63 24.04 16.56
C GLY A 401 10.35 22.59 16.25
N VAL A 402 9.22 22.33 15.59
CA VAL A 402 8.74 20.97 15.26
C VAL A 402 8.43 20.84 13.78
N VAL A 403 8.83 19.73 13.18
CA VAL A 403 8.36 19.23 11.88
C VAL A 403 7.37 18.09 12.13
N LEU A 404 6.15 18.21 11.63
CA LEU A 404 5.21 17.10 11.47
C LEU A 404 5.44 16.49 10.08
N ASP A 405 6.05 15.30 10.04
CA ASP A 405 6.39 14.61 8.78
C ASP A 405 5.24 13.70 8.33
N LEU A 406 4.50 14.14 7.32
CA LEU A 406 3.41 13.42 6.65
C LEU A 406 3.78 12.95 5.24
N ARG A 407 5.04 13.04 4.82
CA ARG A 407 5.49 12.78 3.44
C ARG A 407 5.18 11.36 2.94
N ARG A 408 5.04 10.39 3.84
CA ARG A 408 4.71 8.98 3.51
C ARG A 408 3.36 8.54 4.07
N ASN A 409 2.51 9.51 4.43
CA ASN A 409 1.24 9.25 5.07
C ASN A 409 0.08 9.36 4.07
N GLY A 410 -0.48 8.22 3.66
CA GLY A 410 -1.61 8.13 2.72
C GLY A 410 -2.99 8.48 3.30
N GLY A 411 -3.06 8.97 4.55
CA GLY A 411 -4.32 9.31 5.21
C GLY A 411 -4.75 8.27 6.25
N GLY A 412 -6.05 8.16 6.46
CA GLY A 412 -6.68 7.24 7.42
C GLY A 412 -7.96 7.83 8.03
N ILE A 413 -8.09 7.76 9.34
CA ILE A 413 -9.31 8.11 10.09
C ILE A 413 -9.50 9.63 10.11
N LEU A 414 -10.67 10.08 9.62
CA LEU A 414 -11.02 11.52 9.55
C LEU A 414 -11.02 12.19 10.93
N GLN A 415 -11.59 11.54 11.95
CA GLN A 415 -11.64 12.10 13.30
C GLN A 415 -10.24 12.35 13.86
N GLU A 416 -9.31 11.46 13.62
CA GLU A 416 -7.90 11.60 14.05
C GLU A 416 -7.22 12.81 13.38
N ALA A 417 -7.60 13.16 12.14
CA ALA A 417 -7.08 14.37 11.49
C ALA A 417 -7.64 15.65 12.13
N ILE A 418 -8.90 15.63 12.57
CA ILE A 418 -9.52 16.74 13.29
C ILE A 418 -8.83 16.94 14.63
N ASP A 419 -8.69 15.86 15.40
CA ASP A 419 -8.08 15.86 16.74
C ASP A 419 -6.59 16.25 16.67
N LEU A 420 -5.85 15.76 15.66
CA LEU A 420 -4.45 16.14 15.45
C LEU A 420 -4.30 17.62 15.12
N THR A 421 -5.19 18.18 14.28
CA THR A 421 -5.17 19.62 13.97
C THR A 421 -5.42 20.44 15.22
N GLY A 422 -6.32 19.99 16.11
CA GLY A 422 -6.63 20.61 17.39
C GLY A 422 -5.44 20.74 18.34
N LEU A 423 -4.40 19.90 18.22
CA LEU A 423 -3.18 20.03 19.01
C LEU A 423 -2.42 21.37 18.74
N PHE A 424 -2.73 22.07 17.65
CA PHE A 424 -2.00 23.23 17.17
C PHE A 424 -2.86 24.52 17.06
N ILE A 425 -4.18 24.41 17.21
CA ILE A 425 -5.13 25.54 17.21
C ILE A 425 -5.93 25.51 18.49
N GLU A 426 -6.55 26.65 18.85
CA GLU A 426 -7.39 26.75 20.05
C GLU A 426 -8.73 26.05 19.85
N THR A 427 -9.48 26.46 18.87
CA THR A 427 -10.73 25.83 18.42
C THR A 427 -11.00 26.24 16.97
N GLY A 428 -11.93 25.56 16.32
CA GLY A 428 -12.43 26.04 15.03
C GLY A 428 -12.65 24.95 13.99
N PRO A 429 -13.09 25.33 12.79
CA PRO A 429 -13.30 24.39 11.70
C PRO A 429 -11.98 23.78 11.23
N VAL A 430 -12.00 22.48 10.93
CA VAL A 430 -10.84 21.76 10.40
C VAL A 430 -11.09 21.33 8.98
N VAL A 431 -12.28 20.85 8.69
CA VAL A 431 -12.68 20.35 7.37
C VAL A 431 -14.17 20.51 7.18
N GLN A 432 -14.59 20.75 5.95
CA GLN A 432 -15.99 20.75 5.55
C GLN A 432 -16.26 19.48 4.75
N VAL A 433 -17.43 18.85 4.94
CA VAL A 433 -17.84 17.62 4.27
C VAL A 433 -19.19 17.82 3.63
N ARG A 434 -19.30 17.50 2.33
CA ARG A 434 -20.57 17.41 1.63
C ARG A 434 -20.94 15.94 1.51
N GLU A 435 -21.95 15.56 2.27
CA GLU A 435 -22.55 14.23 2.21
C GLU A 435 -23.66 14.23 1.18
N ARG A 436 -23.68 13.22 0.31
CA ARG A 436 -24.71 13.10 -0.73
C ARG A 436 -25.44 11.75 -0.63
N ARG A 437 -25.86 11.41 0.59
CA ARG A 437 -26.63 10.20 0.86
C ARG A 437 -28.09 10.33 0.37
N ILE A 438 -29.09 10.12 1.23
CA ILE A 438 -30.53 10.28 0.93
C ILE A 438 -30.86 11.76 0.77
N VAL A 439 -30.32 12.61 1.66
CA VAL A 439 -30.44 14.05 1.62
C VAL A 439 -29.03 14.65 1.54
N GLU A 440 -28.82 15.62 0.66
CA GLU A 440 -27.57 16.35 0.59
C GLU A 440 -27.39 17.20 1.85
N ARG A 441 -26.25 17.07 2.51
CA ARG A 441 -25.94 17.80 3.75
C ARG A 441 -24.51 18.29 3.75
N GLU A 442 -24.32 19.52 4.17
CA GLU A 442 -23.02 20.12 4.41
C GLU A 442 -22.74 20.15 5.91
N VAL A 443 -21.60 19.62 6.31
CA VAL A 443 -21.18 19.52 7.70
C VAL A 443 -19.80 20.13 7.86
N VAL A 444 -19.67 21.05 8.82
CA VAL A 444 -18.38 21.61 9.20
C VAL A 444 -17.89 20.87 10.45
N HIS A 445 -16.84 20.10 10.27
CA HIS A 445 -16.17 19.44 11.39
C HIS A 445 -15.18 20.41 12.03
N ARG A 446 -15.26 20.49 13.37
CA ARG A 446 -14.51 21.48 14.18
C ARG A 446 -13.75 20.76 15.28
N ASP A 447 -12.57 21.27 15.58
CA ASP A 447 -11.99 21.07 16.89
C ASP A 447 -12.75 21.87 17.93
N LYS A 448 -13.01 21.26 19.08
CA LYS A 448 -13.77 21.84 20.21
C LYS A 448 -12.91 22.00 21.47
N ASN A 449 -11.67 21.52 21.43
CA ASN A 449 -10.75 21.60 22.56
C ASN A 449 -10.02 22.95 22.53
N GLU A 450 -10.12 23.70 23.61
CA GLU A 450 -9.44 25.01 23.72
C GLU A 450 -7.94 24.89 24.04
N GLU A 451 -7.48 23.68 24.41
CA GLU A 451 -6.09 23.45 24.82
C GLU A 451 -5.17 23.26 23.60
N ILE A 452 -4.25 24.18 23.39
CA ILE A 452 -3.19 24.04 22.41
C ILE A 452 -2.03 23.24 23.00
N THR A 453 -1.78 22.05 22.52
CA THR A 453 -0.65 21.22 22.97
C THR A 453 0.69 21.83 22.58
N TYR A 454 0.80 22.34 21.35
CA TYR A 454 2.04 22.94 20.84
C TYR A 454 1.80 24.27 20.11
N ASN A 455 2.38 25.34 20.62
CA ASN A 455 2.20 26.70 20.12
C ASN A 455 3.48 27.28 19.44
N GLY A 456 4.58 26.56 19.44
CA GLY A 456 5.86 26.97 18.85
C GLY A 456 5.90 26.93 17.32
N PRO A 457 7.07 27.24 16.71
CA PRO A 457 7.29 27.15 15.26
C PRO A 457 7.00 25.74 14.74
N LEU A 458 6.14 25.64 13.70
CA LEU A 458 5.66 24.38 13.15
C LEU A 458 5.81 24.36 11.63
N ILE A 459 6.37 23.28 11.12
CA ILE A 459 6.34 22.92 9.70
C ILE A 459 5.58 21.62 9.54
N VAL A 460 4.76 21.52 8.50
CA VAL A 460 4.19 20.24 8.04
C VAL A 460 4.90 19.85 6.75
N ALA A 461 5.63 18.74 6.80
CA ALA A 461 6.31 18.21 5.63
C ALA A 461 5.37 17.25 4.87
N VAL A 462 5.17 17.50 3.59
CA VAL A 462 4.26 16.73 2.71
C VAL A 462 4.96 16.26 1.44
N SER A 463 4.39 15.30 0.76
CA SER A 463 4.84 14.86 -0.56
C SER A 463 3.65 14.43 -1.42
N HIS A 464 3.92 14.01 -2.64
CA HIS A 464 2.96 13.39 -3.54
C HIS A 464 2.21 12.17 -2.93
N PHE A 465 2.76 11.52 -1.92
CA PHE A 465 2.11 10.40 -1.20
C PHE A 465 1.27 10.84 -0.01
N SER A 466 1.31 12.12 0.37
CA SER A 466 0.42 12.66 1.38
C SER A 466 -0.98 12.77 0.80
N ALA A 467 -1.94 12.01 1.34
CA ALA A 467 -3.30 11.94 0.80
C ALA A 467 -4.37 12.03 1.89
N SER A 468 -5.58 12.44 1.51
CA SER A 468 -6.79 12.35 2.35
C SER A 468 -6.63 13.06 3.71
N ALA A 469 -6.62 12.34 4.86
CA ALA A 469 -6.46 12.92 6.21
C ALA A 469 -5.19 13.76 6.35
N SER A 470 -4.08 13.38 5.69
CA SER A 470 -2.86 14.20 5.63
C SER A 470 -3.09 15.54 4.95
N GLU A 471 -3.91 15.55 3.87
CA GLU A 471 -4.26 16.75 3.15
C GLU A 471 -5.19 17.64 3.96
N ILE A 472 -6.08 17.05 4.77
CA ILE A 472 -6.95 17.80 5.70
C ILE A 472 -6.12 18.55 6.72
N VAL A 473 -5.17 17.89 7.40
CA VAL A 473 -4.30 18.53 8.41
C VAL A 473 -3.43 19.62 7.78
N ALA A 474 -2.76 19.32 6.66
CA ALA A 474 -1.90 20.27 5.97
C ALA A 474 -2.69 21.50 5.49
N ALA A 475 -3.86 21.29 4.86
CA ALA A 475 -4.73 22.36 4.38
C ALA A 475 -5.28 23.22 5.51
N ALA A 476 -5.77 22.62 6.60
CA ALA A 476 -6.31 23.37 7.73
C ALA A 476 -5.23 24.25 8.38
N LEU A 477 -4.06 23.69 8.69
CA LEU A 477 -2.96 24.45 9.29
C LEU A 477 -2.40 25.54 8.34
N GLN A 478 -2.43 25.31 7.02
CA GLN A 478 -2.11 26.32 6.02
C GLN A 478 -3.16 27.44 5.99
N ASP A 479 -4.44 27.10 5.93
CA ASP A 479 -5.54 28.09 5.86
C ASP A 479 -5.60 28.98 7.11
N TYR A 480 -5.28 28.40 8.29
CA TYR A 480 -5.10 29.17 9.50
C TYR A 480 -3.85 30.07 9.50
N GLY A 481 -2.91 29.85 8.62
CA GLY A 481 -1.57 30.46 8.70
C GLY A 481 -0.84 30.05 9.99
N ARG A 482 -1.05 28.81 10.47
CA ARG A 482 -0.48 28.25 11.71
C ARG A 482 0.85 27.56 11.48
N ALA A 483 1.00 26.86 10.36
CA ALA A 483 2.19 26.13 10.00
C ALA A 483 2.64 26.47 8.58
N ILE A 484 3.94 26.30 8.32
CA ILE A 484 4.50 26.37 6.96
C ILE A 484 4.41 24.98 6.35
N ILE A 485 3.82 24.84 5.19
CA ILE A 485 3.77 23.58 4.45
C ILE A 485 4.97 23.49 3.53
N VAL A 486 5.77 22.44 3.68
CA VAL A 486 7.01 22.22 2.91
C VAL A 486 6.94 20.89 2.19
N GLY A 487 7.27 20.86 0.90
CA GLY A 487 7.24 19.59 0.16
C GLY A 487 7.52 19.73 -1.33
N GLY A 488 7.14 18.71 -2.10
CA GLY A 488 7.19 18.70 -3.56
C GLY A 488 6.18 19.67 -4.18
N LYS A 489 5.75 19.44 -5.42
CA LYS A 489 4.84 20.34 -6.13
C LYS A 489 3.46 20.41 -5.50
N THR A 490 2.92 19.24 -5.10
CA THR A 490 1.60 19.12 -4.50
C THR A 490 1.48 17.78 -3.76
N THR A 491 0.48 17.64 -2.93
CA THR A 491 0.06 16.36 -2.35
C THR A 491 -0.71 15.52 -3.38
N HIS A 492 -1.26 14.37 -2.99
CA HIS A 492 -1.93 13.42 -3.89
C HIS A 492 -3.14 14.01 -4.63
N GLY A 493 -3.96 14.78 -3.94
CA GLY A 493 -5.18 15.38 -4.48
C GLY A 493 -6.45 14.58 -4.21
N LYS A 494 -6.50 13.75 -3.15
CA LYS A 494 -7.72 13.02 -2.77
C LYS A 494 -8.61 13.88 -1.89
N GLY A 495 -9.83 14.19 -2.39
CA GLY A 495 -10.86 14.97 -1.70
C GLY A 495 -12.13 14.18 -1.39
N THR A 496 -12.06 12.84 -1.30
CA THR A 496 -13.22 11.96 -1.12
C THR A 496 -13.16 11.18 0.18
N VAL A 497 -14.35 10.87 0.72
CA VAL A 497 -14.54 10.05 1.93
C VAL A 497 -15.27 8.78 1.57
N GLN A 498 -14.69 7.63 1.92
CA GLN A 498 -15.29 6.32 1.75
C GLN A 498 -15.98 5.86 3.04
N GLN A 499 -17.10 5.17 2.86
CA GLN A 499 -17.74 4.40 3.92
C GLN A 499 -17.58 2.92 3.63
N LEU A 500 -17.38 2.16 4.70
CA LEU A 500 -17.32 0.70 4.69
C LEU A 500 -18.68 0.18 5.15
N LEU A 501 -19.30 -0.63 4.33
CA LEU A 501 -20.61 -1.20 4.56
C LEU A 501 -20.51 -2.71 4.63
N PRO A 502 -20.67 -3.32 5.82
CA PRO A 502 -20.74 -4.76 5.94
C PRO A 502 -21.94 -5.30 5.18
N LEU A 503 -21.71 -6.23 4.28
CA LEU A 503 -22.76 -6.93 3.54
C LEU A 503 -23.05 -8.23 4.30
N ASN A 504 -23.97 -8.17 5.25
CA ASN A 504 -24.39 -9.32 6.03
C ASN A 504 -25.60 -10.03 5.39
N ARG A 505 -26.05 -11.16 5.98
CA ARG A 505 -27.22 -11.96 5.52
C ARG A 505 -28.50 -11.16 5.31
N ARG A 506 -28.66 -9.99 5.95
CA ARG A 506 -29.84 -9.13 5.74
C ARG A 506 -29.83 -8.48 4.36
N PHE A 507 -28.64 -8.24 3.80
CA PHE A 507 -28.45 -7.62 2.49
C PHE A 507 -28.18 -8.67 1.40
N VAL A 508 -27.56 -9.81 1.78
CA VAL A 508 -27.15 -10.84 0.82
C VAL A 508 -27.58 -12.23 1.31
N GLN A 509 -28.61 -12.79 0.71
CA GLN A 509 -29.02 -14.16 0.97
C GLN A 509 -27.95 -15.13 0.45
N GLY A 510 -27.48 -16.03 1.31
CA GLY A 510 -26.55 -17.11 0.93
C GLY A 510 -25.09 -16.91 1.33
N LEU A 511 -24.75 -15.83 2.05
CA LEU A 511 -23.47 -15.73 2.75
C LEU A 511 -23.45 -16.70 3.94
N GLY A 512 -22.32 -17.37 4.18
CA GLY A 512 -22.04 -18.14 5.38
C GLY A 512 -22.08 -17.28 6.65
N GLU A 513 -22.12 -17.90 7.82
CA GLU A 513 -22.14 -17.14 9.11
C GLU A 513 -20.84 -16.35 9.32
N ASP A 514 -19.76 -16.88 8.81
CA ASP A 514 -18.41 -16.34 8.97
C ASP A 514 -17.94 -15.52 7.75
N ASP A 515 -18.73 -15.49 6.65
CA ASP A 515 -18.38 -14.76 5.42
C ASP A 515 -18.69 -13.27 5.57
N GLU A 516 -17.70 -12.49 5.96
CA GLU A 516 -17.79 -11.04 6.08
C GLU A 516 -17.23 -10.37 4.83
N VAL A 517 -18.08 -9.94 3.93
CA VAL A 517 -17.71 -9.11 2.77
C VAL A 517 -18.20 -7.68 2.97
N TRP A 518 -17.45 -6.70 2.48
CA TRP A 518 -17.79 -5.29 2.62
C TRP A 518 -17.82 -4.58 1.27
N LEU A 519 -18.71 -3.59 1.16
CA LEU A 519 -18.65 -2.58 0.11
C LEU A 519 -18.01 -1.32 0.66
N LYS A 520 -16.85 -0.96 0.12
CA LYS A 520 -16.22 0.33 0.31
C LYS A 520 -16.72 1.26 -0.79
N THR A 521 -17.43 2.32 -0.44
CA THR A 521 -18.00 3.25 -1.43
C THR A 521 -17.79 4.71 -1.03
N THR A 522 -17.53 5.54 -2.01
CA THR A 522 -17.39 6.99 -1.84
C THR A 522 -18.76 7.61 -1.60
N VAL A 523 -18.98 8.16 -0.40
CA VAL A 523 -20.28 8.73 0.02
C VAL A 523 -20.24 10.24 0.18
N SER A 524 -19.04 10.84 0.28
CA SER A 524 -18.89 12.26 0.54
C SER A 524 -17.63 12.82 -0.12
N LYS A 525 -17.62 14.12 -0.33
CA LYS A 525 -16.42 14.91 -0.61
C LYS A 525 -16.07 15.78 0.58
N PHE A 526 -14.79 16.04 0.78
CA PHE A 526 -14.37 17.01 1.78
C PHE A 526 -13.68 18.23 1.13
N TYR A 527 -13.73 19.33 1.85
CA TYR A 527 -13.27 20.64 1.41
C TYR A 527 -12.46 21.30 2.51
N ARG A 528 -11.56 22.17 2.11
CA ARG A 528 -10.81 23.05 3.00
C ARG A 528 -11.76 24.01 3.72
N ILE A 529 -11.31 24.57 4.82
CA ILE A 529 -12.10 25.57 5.57
C ILE A 529 -12.29 26.88 4.79
N ASN A 530 -11.43 27.17 3.83
CA ASN A 530 -11.58 28.31 2.91
C ASN A 530 -12.55 28.04 1.75
N GLY A 531 -13.15 26.85 1.68
CA GLY A 531 -14.10 26.44 0.66
C GLY A 531 -13.51 25.80 -0.59
N ALA A 532 -12.19 25.82 -0.77
CA ALA A 532 -11.52 25.10 -1.85
C ALA A 532 -11.55 23.58 -1.59
N THR A 533 -11.23 22.78 -2.59
CA THR A 533 -11.11 21.32 -2.46
C THR A 533 -9.65 20.89 -2.62
N THR A 534 -9.32 19.73 -2.04
CA THR A 534 -8.08 19.03 -2.36
C THR A 534 -8.26 18.06 -3.53
N GLN A 535 -9.52 17.77 -3.94
CA GLN A 535 -9.81 16.82 -5.01
C GLN A 535 -9.16 17.30 -6.32
N LEU A 536 -8.34 16.45 -6.93
CA LEU A 536 -7.50 16.65 -8.12
C LEU A 536 -6.30 17.60 -7.91
N ASP A 537 -6.43 18.64 -7.10
CA ASP A 537 -5.45 19.73 -6.97
C ASP A 537 -4.41 19.46 -5.84
N GLY A 538 -4.83 18.75 -4.79
CA GLY A 538 -4.03 18.55 -3.58
C GLY A 538 -3.81 19.82 -2.77
N VAL A 539 -2.81 19.78 -1.91
CA VAL A 539 -2.31 20.92 -1.15
C VAL A 539 -0.98 21.36 -1.77
N THR A 540 -0.91 22.58 -2.28
CA THR A 540 0.33 23.16 -2.77
C THR A 540 1.14 23.67 -1.57
N PRO A 541 2.38 23.21 -1.35
CA PRO A 541 3.24 23.70 -0.27
C PRO A 541 3.56 25.20 -0.39
N ASP A 542 3.76 25.84 0.77
CA ASP A 542 4.20 27.25 0.84
C ASP A 542 5.68 27.38 0.44
N ILE A 543 6.48 26.35 0.73
CA ILE A 543 7.88 26.23 0.31
C ILE A 543 8.04 24.97 -0.52
N VAL A 544 8.33 25.15 -1.80
CA VAL A 544 8.44 24.02 -2.76
C VAL A 544 9.89 23.57 -2.88
N LEU A 545 10.10 22.25 -2.69
CA LEU A 545 11.39 21.60 -2.86
C LEU A 545 11.41 20.75 -4.14
N PRO A 546 12.55 20.66 -4.85
CA PRO A 546 12.72 19.67 -5.90
C PRO A 546 12.57 18.27 -5.32
N SER A 547 11.58 17.51 -5.78
CA SER A 547 11.30 16.15 -5.32
C SER A 547 11.18 15.16 -6.47
N ILE A 548 11.82 13.99 -6.34
CA ILE A 548 11.64 12.88 -7.28
C ILE A 548 10.24 12.28 -7.16
N TRP A 549 9.63 12.39 -5.98
CA TRP A 549 8.31 11.83 -5.69
C TRP A 549 7.20 12.42 -6.57
N ASP A 550 7.36 13.67 -7.06
CA ASP A 550 6.43 14.31 -8.01
C ASP A 550 6.35 13.60 -9.38
N TYR A 551 7.25 12.64 -9.62
CA TYR A 551 7.34 11.87 -10.87
C TYR A 551 7.15 10.37 -10.64
N MET A 552 6.84 9.97 -9.41
CA MET A 552 6.61 8.58 -9.01
C MET A 552 5.14 8.40 -8.60
N GLY A 553 4.50 7.37 -9.13
CA GLY A 553 3.08 7.13 -8.87
C GLY A 553 2.16 7.97 -9.75
N LYS A 554 0.88 7.95 -9.41
CA LYS A 554 -0.18 8.72 -10.06
C LYS A 554 -0.82 9.64 -9.02
N SER A 555 -1.09 10.90 -9.41
CA SER A 555 -1.97 11.77 -8.65
C SER A 555 -3.43 11.36 -8.84
N GLU A 556 -4.31 11.89 -8.00
CA GLU A 556 -5.76 11.67 -8.12
C GLU A 556 -6.28 12.02 -9.53
N GLY A 557 -5.82 13.13 -10.10
CA GLY A 557 -6.21 13.56 -11.45
C GLY A 557 -5.76 12.63 -12.58
N GLU A 558 -4.78 11.75 -12.34
CA GLU A 558 -4.33 10.74 -13.30
C GLU A 558 -5.07 9.40 -13.14
N LEU A 559 -5.94 9.26 -12.12
CA LEU A 559 -6.74 8.06 -11.89
C LEU A 559 -8.00 8.09 -12.75
N PRO A 560 -8.35 6.96 -13.41
CA PRO A 560 -9.59 6.87 -14.15
C PRO A 560 -10.81 7.14 -13.25
N ARG A 561 -11.79 7.88 -13.75
CA ARG A 561 -13.05 8.12 -13.04
C ARG A 561 -12.92 8.86 -11.70
N ALA A 562 -11.82 9.53 -11.40
CA ALA A 562 -11.75 10.43 -10.26
C ALA A 562 -12.94 11.40 -10.27
N LEU A 563 -13.46 11.75 -9.08
CA LEU A 563 -14.54 12.73 -8.96
C LEU A 563 -14.01 14.12 -9.32
N GLU A 564 -14.88 14.93 -9.93
CA GLU A 564 -14.55 16.31 -10.32
C GLU A 564 -14.30 17.18 -9.08
N ALA A 565 -13.43 18.17 -9.23
CA ALA A 565 -13.21 19.22 -8.24
C ALA A 565 -14.37 20.23 -8.28
N ASP A 566 -14.82 20.65 -7.11
CA ASP A 566 -15.81 21.71 -6.92
C ASP A 566 -15.50 22.51 -5.65
N LYS A 567 -16.37 23.42 -5.23
CA LYS A 567 -16.13 24.31 -4.10
C LYS A 567 -17.32 24.36 -3.15
N MET A 568 -17.04 24.74 -1.91
CA MET A 568 -18.03 25.11 -0.89
C MET A 568 -17.87 26.57 -0.48
N LYS A 569 -18.78 27.06 0.34
CA LYS A 569 -18.62 28.35 1.01
C LYS A 569 -17.47 28.28 2.01
N THR A 570 -16.75 29.36 2.19
CA THR A 570 -15.77 29.50 3.26
C THR A 570 -16.44 29.33 4.61
N ALA A 571 -15.89 28.48 5.46
CA ALA A 571 -16.35 28.34 6.85
C ALA A 571 -15.95 29.59 7.66
N ASP A 572 -16.67 29.84 8.74
CA ASP A 572 -16.33 30.92 9.66
C ASP A 572 -15.13 30.51 10.53
N TYR A 573 -13.96 31.15 10.28
CA TYR A 573 -12.73 30.96 11.05
C TYR A 573 -11.85 32.20 11.07
N LYS A 574 -11.03 32.33 12.10
CA LYS A 574 -10.09 33.46 12.24
C LYS A 574 -8.68 33.01 11.86
N LYS A 575 -8.09 33.63 10.84
CA LYS A 575 -6.69 33.44 10.49
C LYS A 575 -5.76 33.86 11.62
N LEU A 576 -4.75 33.05 11.89
CA LEU A 576 -3.71 33.32 12.88
C LEU A 576 -2.56 34.17 12.30
N ASN A 577 -2.33 34.06 10.97
CA ASN A 577 -1.34 34.82 10.20
C ASN A 577 0.08 34.78 10.79
N ARG A 578 0.49 33.60 11.29
CA ARG A 578 1.78 33.45 12.00
C ARG A 578 2.97 33.23 11.08
N VAL A 579 2.75 32.88 9.81
CA VAL A 579 3.78 32.33 8.93
C VAL A 579 3.97 33.07 7.61
N GLU A 580 2.94 33.71 7.05
CA GLU A 580 2.94 34.27 5.70
C GLU A 580 4.07 35.28 5.48
N ALA A 581 4.38 36.09 6.51
CA ALA A 581 5.45 37.13 6.44
C ALA A 581 6.84 36.52 6.15
N PHE A 582 7.03 35.23 6.37
CA PHE A 582 8.32 34.59 6.25
C PHE A 582 8.52 33.82 4.93
N PHE A 583 7.46 33.51 4.18
CA PHE A 583 7.49 32.63 3.00
C PHE A 583 8.56 33.05 1.98
N THR A 584 8.55 34.30 1.54
CA THR A 584 9.50 34.80 0.53
C THR A 584 10.96 34.66 0.98
N SER A 585 11.23 35.00 2.24
CA SER A 585 12.59 34.91 2.79
C SER A 585 13.06 33.45 2.93
N LEU A 586 12.17 32.56 3.38
CA LEU A 586 12.46 31.15 3.55
C LEU A 586 12.63 30.44 2.20
N GLN A 587 11.73 30.72 1.21
CA GLN A 587 11.86 30.17 -0.14
C GLN A 587 13.20 30.58 -0.78
N LYS A 588 13.56 31.87 -0.72
CA LYS A 588 14.81 32.36 -1.26
C LYS A 588 16.04 31.71 -0.61
N ALA A 589 16.01 31.52 0.72
CA ALA A 589 17.08 30.85 1.44
C ALA A 589 17.19 29.37 1.05
N SER A 590 16.06 28.68 0.94
CA SER A 590 15.98 27.29 0.48
C SER A 590 16.45 27.13 -0.96
N ASP A 591 16.03 27.99 -1.89
CA ASP A 591 16.47 27.96 -3.29
C ASP A 591 17.98 28.10 -3.42
N LYS A 592 18.58 28.98 -2.63
CA LYS A 592 20.04 29.14 -2.57
C LYS A 592 20.72 27.84 -2.13
N ARG A 593 20.24 27.20 -1.07
CA ARG A 593 20.82 25.95 -0.55
C ARG A 593 20.61 24.79 -1.53
N THR A 594 19.36 24.58 -1.96
CA THR A 594 19.02 23.51 -2.91
C THR A 594 19.70 23.69 -4.27
N GLY A 595 20.06 24.94 -4.65
CA GLY A 595 20.83 25.26 -5.85
C GLY A 595 22.29 24.80 -5.77
N THR A 596 22.89 24.77 -4.57
CA THR A 596 24.31 24.49 -4.36
C THR A 596 24.59 23.10 -3.80
N VAL A 597 23.73 22.57 -2.96
CA VAL A 597 23.88 21.27 -2.30
C VAL A 597 23.90 20.13 -3.31
N GLN A 598 24.91 19.25 -3.21
CA GLN A 598 25.15 18.18 -4.17
C GLN A 598 23.99 17.18 -4.28
N ASP A 599 23.31 16.85 -3.18
CA ASP A 599 22.17 15.93 -3.21
C ASP A 599 21.01 16.48 -4.08
N TYR A 600 20.76 17.79 -4.07
CA TYR A 600 19.76 18.39 -4.95
C TYR A 600 20.18 18.42 -6.42
N LYS A 601 21.48 18.47 -6.72
CA LYS A 601 21.94 18.23 -8.10
C LYS A 601 21.64 16.79 -8.55
N TYR A 602 21.81 15.83 -7.65
CA TYR A 602 21.43 14.43 -7.92
C TYR A 602 19.94 14.28 -8.11
N ILE A 603 19.11 14.86 -7.23
CA ILE A 603 17.64 14.85 -7.35
C ILE A 603 17.20 15.43 -8.69
N ARG A 604 17.74 16.60 -9.11
CA ARG A 604 17.39 17.19 -10.42
C ARG A 604 17.78 16.29 -11.60
N ALA A 605 18.95 15.65 -11.53
CA ALA A 605 19.36 14.70 -12.56
C ALA A 605 18.46 13.45 -12.58
N ASP A 606 17.97 13.01 -11.42
CA ASP A 606 17.03 11.88 -11.32
C ASP A 606 15.63 12.25 -11.82
N ILE A 607 15.16 13.46 -11.54
CA ILE A 607 13.93 14.03 -12.10
C ILE A 607 13.99 14.02 -13.62
N LYS A 608 15.12 14.50 -14.21
CA LYS A 608 15.28 14.48 -15.66
C LYS A 608 15.16 13.07 -16.21
N ARG A 609 15.88 12.10 -15.62
CA ARG A 609 15.79 10.69 -16.03
C ARG A 609 14.40 10.10 -15.89
N ALA A 610 13.69 10.44 -14.82
CA ALA A 610 12.31 9.97 -14.62
C ALA A 610 11.37 10.49 -15.72
N ARG A 611 11.51 11.77 -16.12
CA ARG A 611 10.77 12.34 -17.24
C ARG A 611 11.12 11.64 -18.55
N ASP A 612 12.42 11.51 -18.86
CA ASP A 612 12.89 10.85 -20.10
C ASP A 612 12.34 9.42 -20.20
N ARG A 613 12.26 8.68 -19.07
CA ARG A 613 11.64 7.35 -19.01
C ARG A 613 10.12 7.35 -19.20
N LYS A 614 9.43 8.33 -18.62
CA LYS A 614 7.96 8.46 -18.78
C LYS A 614 7.60 8.75 -20.24
N GLU A 615 8.40 9.56 -20.92
CA GLU A 615 8.24 9.88 -22.35
C GLU A 615 8.66 8.73 -23.27
N ASN A 616 9.74 8.03 -22.93
CA ASN A 616 10.31 6.92 -23.71
C ASN A 616 10.46 5.65 -22.87
N PRO A 617 9.36 4.94 -22.58
CA PRO A 617 9.40 3.77 -21.71
C PRO A 617 10.04 2.53 -22.34
N SER A 618 10.31 2.54 -23.66
CA SER A 618 10.92 1.41 -24.34
C SER A 618 12.38 1.22 -23.96
N VAL A 619 12.75 -0.01 -23.62
CA VAL A 619 14.12 -0.41 -23.25
C VAL A 619 14.74 -1.26 -24.35
N SER A 620 16.05 -1.14 -24.55
CA SER A 620 16.78 -2.01 -25.48
C SER A 620 16.79 -3.45 -24.94
N ILE A 621 16.54 -4.42 -25.81
CA ILE A 621 16.76 -5.85 -25.53
C ILE A 621 17.94 -6.41 -26.32
N ASN A 622 18.89 -5.54 -26.67
CA ASN A 622 20.23 -5.88 -27.15
C ASN A 622 21.18 -5.97 -25.98
N GLU A 623 21.96 -7.06 -25.86
CA GLU A 623 22.81 -7.32 -24.69
C GLU A 623 23.90 -6.27 -24.50
N ALA A 624 24.59 -5.88 -25.56
CA ALA A 624 25.68 -4.90 -25.48
C ALA A 624 25.16 -3.52 -25.02
N ALA A 625 24.00 -3.09 -25.55
CA ALA A 625 23.37 -1.83 -25.18
C ALA A 625 22.95 -1.85 -23.69
N ARG A 626 22.34 -2.94 -23.23
CA ARG A 626 21.91 -3.07 -21.82
C ARG A 626 23.07 -3.18 -20.85
N ARG A 627 24.14 -3.90 -21.22
CA ARG A 627 25.36 -3.96 -20.40
C ARG A 627 25.99 -2.58 -20.25
N LYS A 628 26.05 -1.80 -21.33
CA LYS A 628 26.54 -0.43 -21.29
C LYS A 628 25.67 0.43 -20.35
N GLU A 629 24.35 0.42 -20.55
CA GLU A 629 23.41 1.18 -19.71
C GLU A 629 23.55 0.82 -18.22
N ARG A 630 23.66 -0.48 -17.88
CA ARG A 630 23.86 -0.92 -16.50
C ARG A 630 25.22 -0.51 -15.94
N ALA A 631 26.29 -0.61 -16.75
CA ALA A 631 27.63 -0.17 -16.35
C ALA A 631 27.65 1.34 -16.07
N ASP A 632 27.07 2.15 -16.94
CA ASP A 632 26.97 3.60 -16.78
C ASP A 632 26.15 3.96 -15.52
N ASN A 633 25.02 3.27 -15.30
CA ASN A 633 24.19 3.46 -14.12
C ASN A 633 24.91 3.06 -12.83
N LYS A 634 25.61 1.91 -12.85
CA LYS A 634 26.40 1.42 -11.72
C LYS A 634 27.52 2.39 -11.38
N ALA A 635 28.29 2.81 -12.36
CA ALA A 635 29.40 3.78 -12.17
C ALA A 635 28.88 5.09 -11.58
N ARG A 636 27.74 5.59 -12.05
CA ARG A 636 27.07 6.78 -11.52
C ARG A 636 26.68 6.62 -10.05
N ILE A 637 26.08 5.49 -9.68
CA ILE A 637 25.62 5.21 -8.31
C ILE A 637 26.82 5.03 -7.38
N GLU A 638 27.83 4.29 -7.82
CA GLU A 638 29.07 4.10 -7.05
C GLU A 638 29.80 5.44 -6.81
N ALA A 639 29.88 6.32 -7.82
CA ALA A 639 30.44 7.65 -7.67
C ALA A 639 29.67 8.50 -6.65
N ARG A 640 28.33 8.46 -6.67
CA ARG A 640 27.49 9.15 -5.69
C ARG A 640 27.65 8.58 -4.28
N ASN A 641 27.64 7.25 -4.15
CA ASN A 641 27.83 6.59 -2.87
C ASN A 641 29.21 6.89 -2.27
N LYS A 642 30.25 6.92 -3.09
CA LYS A 642 31.61 7.31 -2.67
C LYS A 642 31.63 8.78 -2.23
N GLU A 643 31.09 9.69 -3.03
CA GLU A 643 31.06 11.11 -2.69
C GLU A 643 30.28 11.34 -1.37
N ARG A 644 29.15 10.65 -1.14
CA ARG A 644 28.40 10.74 0.12
C ARG A 644 29.17 10.17 1.31
N ALA A 645 29.92 9.08 1.11
CA ALA A 645 30.77 8.48 2.16
C ALA A 645 31.94 9.38 2.55
N ASP A 646 32.53 10.07 1.56
CA ASP A 646 33.68 10.97 1.76
C ASP A 646 33.25 12.34 2.36
N ARG A 647 31.94 12.62 2.48
CA ARG A 647 31.45 13.86 3.09
C ARG A 647 31.72 13.90 4.58
N LYS A 648 32.24 15.04 5.04
CA LYS A 648 32.30 15.31 6.47
C LYS A 648 30.87 15.34 7.04
N GLN A 649 30.60 14.42 7.94
CA GLN A 649 29.30 14.39 8.63
C GLN A 649 29.20 15.61 9.57
N PRO A 650 28.03 16.29 9.60
CA PRO A 650 27.80 17.37 10.55
C PRO A 650 27.88 16.83 11.98
N ALA A 651 28.39 17.66 12.90
CA ALA A 651 28.44 17.33 14.33
C ALA A 651 27.02 17.48 14.94
N GLU A 652 26.17 16.48 14.70
CA GLU A 652 24.80 16.43 15.17
C GLU A 652 24.60 15.22 16.09
N LYS A 653 23.69 15.34 17.05
CA LYS A 653 23.24 14.22 17.89
C LYS A 653 21.79 13.93 17.58
N TYR A 654 21.44 12.66 17.60
CA TYR A 654 20.09 12.19 17.26
C TYR A 654 19.52 11.39 18.41
N PHE A 655 18.23 11.62 18.71
CA PHE A 655 17.51 10.92 19.74
C PHE A 655 16.15 10.49 19.21
N GLU A 656 15.66 9.34 19.70
CA GLU A 656 14.33 8.80 19.40
C GLU A 656 13.50 8.76 20.67
N GLN A 657 12.21 9.10 20.53
CA GLN A 657 11.20 8.87 21.50
C GLN A 657 10.04 8.10 20.87
N THR A 658 9.66 7.00 21.48
CA THR A 658 8.46 6.23 21.11
C THR A 658 7.27 6.64 21.96
N VAL A 659 6.05 6.37 21.48
CA VAL A 659 4.82 6.61 22.27
C VAL A 659 4.91 5.92 23.64
N LYS A 660 5.32 4.66 23.66
CA LYS A 660 5.49 3.88 24.89
C LYS A 660 6.53 4.48 25.83
N GLY A 661 7.65 4.91 25.29
CA GLY A 661 8.72 5.56 26.05
C GLY A 661 8.25 6.89 26.66
N ALA A 662 7.57 7.73 25.87
CA ALA A 662 7.03 9.01 26.31
C ALA A 662 5.96 8.82 27.39
N THR A 663 5.01 7.89 27.19
CA THR A 663 3.96 7.58 28.18
C THR A 663 4.54 7.06 29.51
N ALA A 664 5.64 6.32 29.45
CA ALA A 664 6.32 5.79 30.64
C ALA A 664 7.43 6.73 31.19
N ASN A 665 7.51 7.97 30.71
CA ASN A 665 8.56 8.94 31.07
C ASN A 665 9.99 8.36 30.97
N GLN A 666 10.22 7.50 29.97
CA GLN A 666 11.54 6.94 29.73
C GLN A 666 12.47 7.99 29.08
N PRO A 667 13.77 7.97 29.38
CA PRO A 667 14.72 8.87 28.74
C PRO A 667 14.79 8.63 27.22
N LEU A 668 15.13 9.67 26.49
CA LEU A 668 15.32 9.59 25.05
C LEU A 668 16.39 8.54 24.69
N LYS A 669 16.09 7.72 23.71
CA LYS A 669 17.06 6.77 23.17
C LYS A 669 17.99 7.49 22.21
N LYS A 670 19.29 7.58 22.57
CA LYS A 670 20.31 8.10 21.65
C LYS A 670 20.43 7.17 20.44
N LEU A 671 20.45 7.75 19.26
CA LEU A 671 20.67 7.06 17.99
C LEU A 671 22.08 7.29 17.48
N ASP A 672 22.62 6.32 16.75
CA ASP A 672 23.78 6.55 15.93
C ASP A 672 23.45 7.55 14.80
N PRO A 673 24.43 8.34 14.31
CA PRO A 673 24.22 9.19 13.16
C PRO A 673 23.64 8.39 11.98
N PRO A 674 22.57 8.86 11.33
CA PRO A 674 22.00 8.16 10.21
C PRO A 674 23.04 8.04 9.10
N LYS A 675 23.37 6.79 8.74
CA LYS A 675 24.30 6.52 7.66
C LYS A 675 23.71 7.05 6.35
N PRO A 676 24.53 7.63 5.46
CA PRO A 676 24.04 8.00 4.13
C PRO A 676 23.42 6.77 3.47
N LYS A 677 22.16 6.90 3.03
CA LYS A 677 21.49 5.81 2.33
C LYS A 677 22.29 5.49 1.07
N LYS A 678 22.82 4.27 0.99
CA LYS A 678 23.47 3.80 -0.22
C LYS A 678 22.39 3.62 -1.30
N GLU A 679 22.56 4.30 -2.42
CA GLU A 679 21.75 3.99 -3.60
C GLU A 679 22.13 2.56 -4.04
N ASN A 680 21.10 1.73 -4.30
CA ASN A 680 21.35 0.39 -4.83
C ASN A 680 21.68 0.49 -6.32
N ALA A 681 22.80 -0.12 -6.72
CA ALA A 681 23.22 -0.13 -8.11
C ALA A 681 22.39 -1.08 -8.98
N ASP A 682 21.62 -1.99 -8.37
CA ASP A 682 20.71 -2.87 -9.07
C ASP A 682 19.32 -2.19 -9.19
N PRO A 683 18.90 -1.80 -10.40
CA PRO A 683 17.60 -1.18 -10.61
C PRO A 683 16.43 -2.14 -10.38
N ASP A 684 16.69 -3.46 -10.37
CA ASP A 684 15.70 -4.50 -10.16
C ASP A 684 15.71 -4.99 -8.68
N ALA A 685 16.61 -4.47 -7.84
CA ALA A 685 16.62 -4.77 -6.41
C ALA A 685 15.39 -4.11 -5.76
N ILE A 686 14.62 -4.91 -5.04
CA ILE A 686 13.55 -4.40 -4.19
C ILE A 686 14.21 -3.50 -3.14
N PRO A 687 13.78 -2.23 -3.00
CA PRO A 687 14.27 -1.38 -1.94
C PRO A 687 14.09 -2.09 -0.59
N GLU A 688 15.13 -2.15 0.21
CA GLU A 688 14.98 -2.58 1.60
C GLU A 688 13.94 -1.68 2.25
N ASP A 689 12.96 -2.28 2.93
CA ASP A 689 11.95 -1.53 3.68
C ASP A 689 12.59 -0.92 4.92
N ASP A 690 13.18 0.27 4.74
CA ASP A 690 13.74 1.09 5.80
C ASP A 690 12.68 1.92 6.53
N SER A 691 11.39 1.62 6.36
CA SER A 691 10.28 2.43 6.88
C SER A 691 10.34 2.63 8.41
N ASN A 692 11.06 1.77 9.12
CA ASN A 692 11.20 1.81 10.58
C ASN A 692 12.50 2.44 11.08
N THR A 693 13.43 2.85 10.19
CA THR A 693 14.69 3.46 10.59
C THR A 693 14.64 4.96 10.33
N PHE A 694 15.04 5.77 11.34
CA PHE A 694 15.15 7.20 11.12
C PHE A 694 16.16 7.48 10.02
N THR A 695 15.68 8.06 8.93
CA THR A 695 16.50 8.48 7.79
C THR A 695 16.41 9.99 7.63
N LEU A 696 17.55 10.65 7.66
CA LEU A 696 17.65 12.07 7.38
C LEU A 696 17.98 12.27 5.89
N ASP A 697 16.95 12.08 5.07
CA ASP A 697 17.06 12.29 3.62
C ASP A 697 17.23 13.79 3.28
N PRO A 698 17.63 14.11 2.03
CA PRO A 698 17.88 15.50 1.64
C PRO A 698 16.69 16.45 1.82
N GLU A 699 15.45 15.96 1.61
CA GLU A 699 14.24 16.77 1.75
C GLU A 699 13.95 17.08 3.22
N LEU A 700 14.06 16.08 4.13
CA LEU A 700 13.90 16.31 5.56
C LEU A 700 15.01 17.20 6.11
N ARG A 701 16.26 17.02 5.63
CA ARG A 701 17.38 17.88 6.01
C ARG A 701 17.14 19.33 5.62
N GLU A 702 16.64 19.59 4.41
CA GLU A 702 16.29 20.97 4.00
C GLU A 702 15.08 21.50 4.76
N THR A 703 14.09 20.68 5.03
CA THR A 703 12.94 21.05 5.87
C THR A 703 13.39 21.51 7.27
N LEU A 704 14.34 20.81 7.88
CA LEU A 704 14.95 21.21 9.14
C LEU A 704 15.78 22.51 9.05
N GLN A 705 16.43 22.78 7.90
CA GLN A 705 17.09 24.07 7.68
C GLN A 705 16.08 25.20 7.56
N ILE A 706 14.95 24.97 6.87
CA ILE A 706 13.84 25.93 6.77
C ILE A 706 13.25 26.18 8.16
N LEU A 707 13.01 25.13 8.97
CA LEU A 707 12.53 25.28 10.35
C LEU A 707 13.48 26.15 11.18
N SER A 708 14.76 25.89 11.10
CA SER A 708 15.78 26.65 11.82
C SER A 708 15.84 28.13 11.37
N ASP A 709 15.71 28.39 10.06
CA ASP A 709 15.58 29.77 9.55
C ASP A 709 14.30 30.43 10.07
N PHE A 710 13.17 29.69 10.08
CA PHE A 710 11.90 30.18 10.58
C PHE A 710 11.97 30.55 12.07
N VAL A 711 12.54 29.68 12.91
CA VAL A 711 12.79 29.94 14.34
C VAL A 711 13.59 31.24 14.53
N LYS A 712 14.67 31.41 13.76
CA LYS A 712 15.51 32.62 13.84
C LYS A 712 14.76 33.88 13.43
N LEU A 713 13.97 33.84 12.36
CA LEU A 713 13.20 34.95 11.86
C LEU A 713 12.05 35.30 12.81
N SER A 714 11.33 34.35 13.34
CA SER A 714 10.23 34.59 14.28
C SER A 714 10.70 35.17 15.60
N ASN A 715 11.82 34.69 16.16
CA ASN A 715 12.40 35.27 17.37
C ASN A 715 12.88 36.72 17.17
N LYS A 716 13.41 37.02 16.00
CA LYS A 716 13.79 38.43 15.65
C LYS A 716 12.57 39.32 15.55
N PHE A 717 11.48 38.82 14.96
CA PHE A 717 10.24 39.56 14.79
C PHE A 717 9.58 39.88 16.13
N VAL A 718 9.49 38.89 17.04
CA VAL A 718 8.99 39.10 18.42
C VAL A 718 9.83 40.11 19.16
N GLY A 719 11.15 40.01 19.15
CA GLY A 719 12.05 40.95 19.82
C GLY A 719 12.03 42.38 19.23
N GLN A 720 11.53 42.55 17.99
CA GLN A 720 11.27 43.89 17.41
C GLN A 720 9.93 44.51 17.87
N LEU A 721 8.93 43.64 18.09
CA LEU A 721 7.62 44.10 18.64
C LEU A 721 7.70 44.49 20.12
N GLU A 722 8.53 43.80 20.90
CA GLU A 722 8.77 44.11 22.31
C GLU A 722 9.59 45.42 22.52
N LYS A 723 10.30 45.89 21.49
CA LYS A 723 11.07 47.12 21.52
C LYS A 723 10.30 48.36 20.99
N LYS A 724 9.12 48.17 20.46
CA LYS A 724 8.16 49.24 20.08
C LYS A 724 7.07 49.39 21.12
#